data_2181d6fcc7d03bcc821ca3f0cc3d4c05
#
_entry.id   2181d6fcc7d03bcc821ca3f0cc3d4c05
#
_cell.length_a   1.000
_cell.length_b   1.000
_cell.length_c   1.000
_cell.angle_alpha   90.00
_cell.angle_beta   90.00
_cell.angle_gamma   90.00
#
_symmetry.space_group_name_H-M   'P 1'
#
loop_
_entity.id
_entity.type
_entity.pdbx_description
1 polymer ?
#
loop_
_entity_poly.entity_id
_entity_poly.type
_entity_poly.pdbx_seq_one_letter_code
_entity_poly.pdbx_strand_id
1 'polypeptide(L)'
;MKPYGVNELRRMFLKFFESKGHLAMKSFSLVPHNDNSLLLINSGMAPLKPYFTGQEIPPRRRVTTCQKCIRTGDIENIGKTARHGTFFEMLGNFSFGDYFKDEAIHWSWEFLTEVIGLDPNRLYPSVYQDDDEAFHIWNKEIGIPAERIFRFGKEDNFWEHGAGPCGPCSEIYYDRGEKYGCGKPGCTVGCECDRYREIWNNVFTQFENDGNGNYTELKQKNIDTGMGLERLAVAVQDVDSLFTVDTNKALLDRVCEMAHTEYQKEHETDVSLRIVADHIKSCTFMISDGIMPSNEGRGYVLRRLLRRAARHGRKLGIEGLFLANLSHTVIELSKDGYPELDEKKEMIFRVLTQEEEKFNKTIDQGLTLLANLEAEMEAAGTKVLSGENAFRLYDTYGFPLDLTKEVLEEKGLSVDEEGFAASMQIQKEKARGARSKSNYMGADVTAYQSIDPAITTEFVGYDRLVHDSKITVLVSETEQFDEKGNALTPESEIVEALTDGQTGAILVEETPFYATMGGQQADIGVITTPNGEFVVTDTFRLQGGKVGHRGKVTRGMIQTGDIATLKVDRENRELTGKNHSATHLLQKALRTVLGGHVEQAGSLVTADRLRFDFTHFSAMTAEELAQVEKIVNDQITAALPVVTEVMSLEEAKKTGAMALFGEKYGEHVRVVRMGDFSTELCGGTHVANTSAIGCFKIIGESGIAAGVRRIEALTSTGLMNYYQEIENSLHQAAEAAKTTPANLVTKINAMQEEIHALHSENEKLKSRLANQSVGDAASSAKEIAGMKILALQVADVDMNGLRNLGDQMKEKIGDGVVVIASVMDGKVNLMATATDAAVKAGIHAGNLIKAIAPLVGGGGGGRPNMAQAGGKNPAGVADALKKAEETVAEQLA
;
A
#
# COMPACT_ATOMS: atom_id res chain seq x y z
N MET A 1 -20.03 44.23 9.30
CA MET A 1 -18.98 43.53 8.52
C MET A 1 -19.67 42.71 7.44
N LYS A 2 -19.09 42.65 6.21
CA LYS A 2 -19.58 41.77 5.14
C LYS A 2 -19.12 40.33 5.41
N PRO A 3 -20.00 39.33 5.40
CA PRO A 3 -19.60 37.95 5.59
C PRO A 3 -18.95 37.42 4.29
N TYR A 4 -17.63 37.64 4.13
CA TYR A 4 -16.88 37.11 3.00
C TYR A 4 -16.77 35.59 3.07
N GLY A 5 -16.91 34.92 1.92
CA GLY A 5 -16.72 33.47 1.81
C GLY A 5 -15.26 33.06 1.81
N VAL A 6 -14.95 31.79 2.12
CA VAL A 6 -13.58 31.24 2.18
C VAL A 6 -12.82 31.50 0.88
N ASN A 7 -13.43 31.24 -0.28
CA ASN A 7 -12.80 31.48 -1.59
C ASN A 7 -12.56 32.98 -1.88
N GLU A 8 -13.41 33.86 -1.37
CA GLU A 8 -13.27 35.31 -1.48
C GLU A 8 -12.10 35.80 -0.60
N LEU A 9 -12.03 35.33 0.67
CA LEU A 9 -10.94 35.65 1.60
C LEU A 9 -9.57 35.24 1.06
N ARG A 10 -9.46 34.03 0.48
CA ARG A 10 -8.22 33.58 -0.18
C ARG A 10 -7.77 34.54 -1.27
N ARG A 11 -8.67 34.94 -2.15
CA ARG A 11 -8.36 35.90 -3.24
C ARG A 11 -8.01 37.28 -2.71
N MET A 12 -8.70 37.78 -1.69
CA MET A 12 -8.42 39.09 -1.07
C MET A 12 -7.03 39.12 -0.47
N PHE A 13 -6.61 38.06 0.26
CA PHE A 13 -5.28 37.98 0.86
C PHE A 13 -4.17 38.00 -0.20
N LEU A 14 -4.26 37.13 -1.19
CA LEU A 14 -3.25 37.06 -2.25
C LEU A 14 -3.14 38.39 -3.01
N LYS A 15 -4.27 39.00 -3.39
CA LYS A 15 -4.29 40.30 -4.08
C LYS A 15 -3.72 41.44 -3.23
N PHE A 16 -4.01 41.45 -1.92
CA PHE A 16 -3.46 42.44 -1.01
C PHE A 16 -1.95 42.38 -0.99
N PHE A 17 -1.35 41.17 -0.82
CA PHE A 17 0.08 41.04 -0.80
C PHE A 17 0.74 41.22 -2.18
N GLU A 18 0.06 40.89 -3.28
CA GLU A 18 0.50 41.30 -4.62
C GLU A 18 0.62 42.84 -4.75
N SER A 19 -0.30 43.59 -4.17
CA SER A 19 -0.24 45.06 -4.14
C SER A 19 0.92 45.61 -3.31
N LYS A 20 1.42 44.79 -2.34
CA LYS A 20 2.64 45.07 -1.56
C LYS A 20 3.92 44.54 -2.23
N GLY A 21 3.84 44.11 -3.49
CA GLY A 21 4.98 43.65 -4.30
C GLY A 21 5.35 42.16 -4.15
N HIS A 22 4.53 41.37 -3.49
CA HIS A 22 4.77 39.93 -3.37
C HIS A 22 4.45 39.19 -4.67
N LEU A 23 5.16 38.08 -4.93
CA LEU A 23 4.81 37.10 -5.94
C LEU A 23 3.84 36.11 -5.36
N ALA A 24 2.61 36.04 -5.85
CA ALA A 24 1.67 35.01 -5.49
C ALA A 24 2.10 33.69 -6.13
N MET A 25 2.47 32.72 -5.31
CA MET A 25 2.84 31.38 -5.75
C MET A 25 1.66 30.43 -5.55
N LYS A 26 1.54 29.44 -6.44
CA LYS A 26 0.58 28.36 -6.27
C LYS A 26 0.91 27.53 -5.02
N SER A 27 -0.10 26.93 -4.42
CA SER A 27 0.11 25.96 -3.34
C SER A 27 1.02 24.82 -3.80
N PHE A 28 1.98 24.47 -2.96
CA PHE A 28 2.82 23.29 -3.17
C PHE A 28 2.03 22.01 -2.90
N SER A 29 2.55 20.87 -3.37
CA SER A 29 2.03 19.57 -3.04
C SER A 29 2.06 19.32 -1.54
N LEU A 30 1.10 18.53 -1.02
CA LEU A 30 1.12 18.00 0.34
C LEU A 30 2.28 17.05 0.59
N VAL A 31 2.89 16.51 -0.48
CA VAL A 31 4.08 15.65 -0.41
C VAL A 31 5.34 16.53 -0.33
N PRO A 32 6.10 16.49 0.78
CA PRO A 32 7.32 17.27 0.91
C PRO A 32 8.36 16.87 -0.15
N HIS A 33 9.01 17.87 -0.78
CA HIS A 33 10.16 17.65 -1.64
C HIS A 33 11.45 17.82 -0.83
N ASN A 34 12.34 16.82 -0.89
CA ASN A 34 13.68 16.84 -0.27
C ASN A 34 13.70 17.06 1.25
N ASP A 35 12.60 16.90 1.96
CA ASP A 35 12.51 16.96 3.41
C ASP A 35 11.96 15.67 3.99
N ASN A 36 12.86 14.82 4.51
CA ASN A 36 12.50 13.54 5.14
C ASN A 36 12.02 13.71 6.59
N SER A 37 12.10 14.91 7.15
CA SER A 37 11.64 15.19 8.52
C SER A 37 10.12 15.33 8.61
N LEU A 38 9.45 15.62 7.49
CA LEU A 38 8.01 15.80 7.38
C LEU A 38 7.35 14.65 6.60
N LEU A 39 6.31 14.10 7.16
CA LEU A 39 5.48 13.11 6.47
C LEU A 39 4.58 13.80 5.41
N LEU A 40 3.97 14.91 5.79
CA LEU A 40 3.09 15.74 4.98
C LEU A 40 3.38 17.22 5.27
N ILE A 41 3.13 18.10 4.29
CA ILE A 41 3.24 19.55 4.51
C ILE A 41 2.18 19.99 5.52
N ASN A 42 2.64 20.62 6.60
CA ASN A 42 1.84 21.01 7.76
C ASN A 42 1.88 22.52 8.08
N SER A 43 2.62 23.29 7.29
CA SER A 43 2.76 24.76 7.44
C SER A 43 3.07 25.44 6.10
N GLY A 44 2.84 26.74 6.03
CA GLY A 44 3.13 27.56 4.85
C GLY A 44 4.63 27.66 4.53
N MET A 45 5.47 27.66 5.56
CA MET A 45 6.92 27.79 5.44
C MET A 45 7.61 26.51 4.99
N ALA A 46 7.06 25.34 5.31
CA ALA A 46 7.72 24.06 5.07
C ALA A 46 8.24 23.87 3.63
N PRO A 47 7.47 24.14 2.56
CA PRO A 47 7.97 24.01 1.20
C PRO A 47 8.95 25.14 0.81
N LEU A 48 9.05 26.23 1.56
CA LEU A 48 9.90 27.40 1.31
C LEU A 48 11.21 27.36 2.13
N LYS A 49 11.40 26.36 2.98
CA LYS A 49 12.57 26.22 3.87
C LYS A 49 13.92 26.42 3.17
N PRO A 50 14.17 25.93 1.92
CA PRO A 50 15.43 26.19 1.21
C PRO A 50 15.74 27.67 0.96
N TYR A 51 14.71 28.52 0.84
CA TYR A 51 14.89 29.98 0.67
C TYR A 51 15.26 30.67 1.98
N PHE A 52 14.74 30.21 3.11
CA PHE A 52 15.08 30.71 4.45
C PHE A 52 16.52 30.38 4.83
N THR A 53 17.01 29.20 4.46
CA THR A 53 18.38 28.74 4.74
C THR A 53 19.40 29.22 3.71
N GLY A 54 18.97 29.86 2.62
CA GLY A 54 19.85 30.31 1.53
C GLY A 54 20.39 29.17 0.65
N GLN A 55 19.83 27.95 0.77
CA GLN A 55 20.18 26.81 -0.10
C GLN A 55 19.69 27.03 -1.52
N GLU A 56 18.58 27.73 -1.69
CA GLU A 56 18.04 28.11 -2.98
C GLU A 56 17.73 29.62 -3.02
N ILE A 57 17.82 30.22 -4.21
CA ILE A 57 17.45 31.60 -4.44
C ILE A 57 15.95 31.69 -4.70
N PRO A 58 15.17 32.45 -3.90
CA PRO A 58 13.74 32.59 -4.12
C PRO A 58 13.45 33.30 -5.47
N PRO A 59 12.35 32.98 -6.16
CA PRO A 59 11.97 33.60 -7.42
C PRO A 59 11.72 35.13 -7.27
N ARG A 60 11.38 35.54 -6.05
CA ARG A 60 11.27 36.94 -5.61
C ARG A 60 11.52 37.00 -4.10
N ARG A 61 12.12 38.09 -3.59
CA ARG A 61 12.34 38.24 -2.15
C ARG A 61 11.07 38.39 -1.32
N ARG A 62 9.94 38.76 -1.95
CA ARG A 62 8.59 38.79 -1.36
C ARG A 62 7.73 37.78 -2.03
N VAL A 63 7.21 36.83 -1.27
CA VAL A 63 6.34 35.77 -1.75
C VAL A 63 5.08 35.70 -0.88
N THR A 64 3.94 35.38 -1.49
CA THR A 64 2.69 35.07 -0.77
C THR A 64 2.09 33.78 -1.30
N THR A 65 1.52 33.00 -0.39
CA THR A 65 0.89 31.72 -0.73
C THR A 65 -0.41 31.50 0.04
N CYS A 66 -1.28 30.65 -0.52
CA CYS A 66 -2.31 29.96 0.23
C CYS A 66 -1.95 28.46 0.17
N GLN A 67 -1.27 27.97 1.19
CA GLN A 67 -0.71 26.62 1.22
C GLN A 67 -1.69 25.63 1.83
N LYS A 68 -2.00 24.56 1.09
CA LYS A 68 -2.72 23.40 1.62
C LYS A 68 -1.85 22.64 2.62
N CYS A 69 -2.43 22.33 3.77
CA CYS A 69 -1.75 21.70 4.89
C CYS A 69 -2.54 20.52 5.45
N ILE A 70 -1.83 19.49 5.93
CA ILE A 70 -2.40 18.38 6.69
C ILE A 70 -1.69 18.27 8.05
N ARG A 71 -2.48 18.27 9.13
CA ARG A 71 -2.01 17.97 10.49
C ARG A 71 -2.64 16.69 10.98
N THR A 72 -1.80 15.71 11.37
CA THR A 72 -2.23 14.35 11.76
C THR A 72 -2.27 14.14 13.27
N GLY A 73 -1.62 14.99 14.06
CA GLY A 73 -1.55 14.87 15.52
C GLY A 73 -2.91 14.97 16.22
N ASP A 74 -3.87 15.67 15.59
CA ASP A 74 -5.17 15.96 16.18
C ASP A 74 -6.33 15.12 15.61
N ILE A 75 -6.04 14.08 14.81
CA ILE A 75 -7.09 13.26 14.15
C ILE A 75 -8.12 12.74 15.16
N GLU A 76 -7.70 12.39 16.38
CA GLU A 76 -8.58 11.87 17.44
C GLU A 76 -9.50 12.95 18.05
N ASN A 77 -9.12 14.23 17.93
CA ASN A 77 -9.88 15.39 18.37
C ASN A 77 -10.89 15.89 17.32
N ILE A 78 -10.76 15.41 16.06
CA ILE A 78 -11.65 15.80 14.97
C ILE A 78 -13.08 15.37 15.29
N GLY A 79 -14.00 16.31 15.11
CA GLY A 79 -15.41 16.12 15.43
C GLY A 79 -15.77 16.44 16.89
N LYS A 80 -14.85 16.26 17.84
CA LYS A 80 -15.06 16.49 19.27
C LYS A 80 -14.91 17.98 19.66
N THR A 81 -14.09 18.71 18.94
CA THR A 81 -13.81 20.14 19.18
C THR A 81 -14.27 21.01 18.02
N ALA A 82 -14.50 22.29 18.26
CA ALA A 82 -14.92 23.27 17.25
C ALA A 82 -13.76 23.80 16.36
N ARG A 83 -12.52 23.49 16.71
CA ARG A 83 -11.31 24.18 16.23
C ARG A 83 -10.31 23.32 15.49
N HIS A 84 -10.40 21.98 15.57
CA HIS A 84 -9.48 21.05 14.92
C HIS A 84 -10.03 20.58 13.58
N GLY A 85 -9.19 20.65 12.56
CA GLY A 85 -9.42 20.12 11.23
C GLY A 85 -8.15 19.44 10.73
N THR A 86 -8.28 18.32 10.02
CA THR A 86 -7.15 17.58 9.45
C THR A 86 -6.54 18.34 8.29
N PHE A 87 -7.37 18.76 7.33
CA PHE A 87 -6.99 19.64 6.22
C PHE A 87 -7.34 21.08 6.55
N PHE A 88 -6.42 21.99 6.28
CA PHE A 88 -6.66 23.44 6.35
C PHE A 88 -5.78 24.19 5.35
N GLU A 89 -6.15 25.41 5.06
CA GLU A 89 -5.40 26.30 4.20
C GLU A 89 -4.67 27.36 5.04
N MET A 90 -3.35 27.47 4.82
CA MET A 90 -2.53 28.48 5.51
C MET A 90 -2.18 29.60 4.56
N LEU A 91 -2.69 30.78 4.81
CA LEU A 91 -2.32 32.04 4.16
C LEU A 91 -1.00 32.52 4.74
N GLY A 92 -0.04 32.84 3.88
CA GLY A 92 1.28 33.28 4.31
C GLY A 92 1.86 34.36 3.41
N ASN A 93 2.53 35.33 4.02
CA ASN A 93 3.41 36.29 3.35
C ASN A 93 4.81 36.16 3.91
N PHE A 94 5.79 36.12 3.01
CA PHE A 94 7.18 35.77 3.29
C PHE A 94 8.12 36.85 2.79
N SER A 95 9.14 37.16 3.59
CA SER A 95 10.25 38.01 3.21
C SER A 95 11.58 37.28 3.34
N PHE A 96 12.37 37.30 2.29
CA PHE A 96 13.71 36.73 2.26
C PHE A 96 14.75 37.87 2.21
N GLY A 97 15.01 38.47 3.41
CA GLY A 97 15.93 39.59 3.57
C GLY A 97 15.50 40.88 2.85
N ASP A 98 14.22 41.14 2.77
CA ASP A 98 13.68 42.39 2.18
C ASP A 98 13.05 43.27 3.28
N TYR A 99 11.82 42.94 3.73
CA TYR A 99 11.16 43.63 4.84
C TYR A 99 11.21 42.81 6.13
N PHE A 100 10.93 43.46 7.28
CA PHE A 100 10.98 42.79 8.57
C PHE A 100 9.76 43.13 9.45
N LYS A 101 9.95 43.35 10.77
CA LYS A 101 8.86 43.47 11.74
C LYS A 101 7.89 44.60 11.45
N ASP A 102 8.42 45.77 11.06
CA ASP A 102 7.63 46.97 10.84
C ASP A 102 6.56 46.75 9.78
N GLU A 103 6.95 46.39 8.59
CA GLU A 103 6.01 46.18 7.48
C GLU A 103 5.12 44.97 7.75
N ALA A 104 5.66 43.91 8.34
CA ALA A 104 4.85 42.70 8.64
C ALA A 104 3.69 43.01 9.59
N ILE A 105 3.95 43.76 10.66
CA ILE A 105 2.93 44.17 11.63
C ILE A 105 1.95 45.14 11.02
N HIS A 106 2.42 46.17 10.33
CA HIS A 106 1.55 47.17 9.69
C HIS A 106 0.62 46.55 8.64
N TRP A 107 1.17 45.64 7.76
CA TRP A 107 0.34 45.02 6.72
C TRP A 107 -0.64 43.99 7.28
N SER A 108 -0.26 43.30 8.34
CA SER A 108 -1.22 42.38 8.98
C SER A 108 -2.39 43.16 9.63
N TRP A 109 -2.10 44.29 10.26
CA TRP A 109 -3.14 45.16 10.82
C TRP A 109 -4.01 45.81 9.73
N GLU A 110 -3.39 46.37 8.70
CA GLU A 110 -4.09 46.98 7.55
C GLU A 110 -5.04 45.94 6.88
N PHE A 111 -4.55 44.71 6.65
CA PHE A 111 -5.37 43.69 6.04
C PHE A 111 -6.60 43.35 6.89
N LEU A 112 -6.42 43.14 8.18
CA LEU A 112 -7.51 42.75 9.06
C LEU A 112 -8.52 43.87 9.29
N THR A 113 -8.07 45.12 9.46
CA THR A 113 -8.92 46.23 9.85
C THR A 113 -9.48 47.04 8.68
N GLU A 114 -8.69 47.25 7.62
CA GLU A 114 -9.10 48.08 6.47
C GLU A 114 -9.64 47.26 5.32
N VAL A 115 -8.99 46.11 4.99
CA VAL A 115 -9.41 45.28 3.86
C VAL A 115 -10.56 44.34 4.24
N ILE A 116 -10.42 43.61 5.36
CA ILE A 116 -11.47 42.72 5.87
C ILE A 116 -12.53 43.49 6.66
N GLY A 117 -12.15 44.52 7.41
CA GLY A 117 -13.05 45.34 8.22
C GLY A 117 -13.39 44.71 9.57
N LEU A 118 -12.48 43.95 10.18
CA LEU A 118 -12.66 43.51 11.56
C LEU A 118 -12.59 44.69 12.52
N ASP A 119 -13.39 44.65 13.59
CA ASP A 119 -13.36 45.66 14.64
C ASP A 119 -12.00 45.66 15.35
N PRO A 120 -11.24 46.80 15.25
CA PRO A 120 -9.94 46.93 15.91
C PRO A 120 -9.97 46.72 17.43
N ASN A 121 -11.14 46.96 18.06
CA ASN A 121 -11.30 46.75 19.50
C ASN A 121 -11.43 45.27 19.92
N ARG A 122 -11.65 44.39 18.95
CA ARG A 122 -11.71 42.94 19.16
C ARG A 122 -10.39 42.24 18.82
N LEU A 123 -9.37 43.01 18.39
CA LEU A 123 -8.06 42.46 18.05
C LEU A 123 -7.06 42.71 19.19
N TYR A 124 -6.36 41.66 19.60
CA TYR A 124 -5.41 41.65 20.71
C TYR A 124 -4.10 41.04 20.25
N PRO A 125 -3.02 41.82 20.07
CA PRO A 125 -1.71 41.28 19.75
C PRO A 125 -1.00 40.69 20.98
N SER A 126 -0.19 39.66 20.74
CA SER A 126 0.83 39.21 21.67
C SER A 126 2.21 39.35 21.05
N VAL A 127 3.24 39.42 21.88
CA VAL A 127 4.64 39.48 21.49
C VAL A 127 5.49 38.60 22.41
N TYR A 128 6.65 38.15 21.93
CA TYR A 128 7.62 37.51 22.77
C TYR A 128 8.05 38.43 23.91
N GLN A 129 8.22 37.91 25.10
CA GLN A 129 8.42 38.68 26.31
C GLN A 129 9.59 39.67 26.22
N ASP A 130 10.67 39.32 25.51
CA ASP A 130 11.87 40.11 25.32
C ASP A 130 11.91 40.88 23.98
N ASP A 131 10.81 40.87 23.21
CA ASP A 131 10.72 41.60 21.93
C ASP A 131 10.11 43.00 22.13
N ASP A 132 10.93 43.94 22.63
CA ASP A 132 10.51 45.30 22.83
C ASP A 132 10.26 46.07 21.52
N GLU A 133 10.88 45.66 20.41
CA GLU A 133 10.69 46.25 19.09
C GLU A 133 9.29 45.99 18.58
N ALA A 134 8.84 44.73 18.58
CA ALA A 134 7.48 44.38 18.18
C ALA A 134 6.44 45.06 19.09
N PHE A 135 6.70 45.09 20.42
CA PHE A 135 5.82 45.78 21.37
C PHE A 135 5.71 47.27 21.03
N HIS A 136 6.83 47.93 20.69
CA HIS A 136 6.87 49.37 20.33
C HIS A 136 6.03 49.61 19.08
N ILE A 137 6.18 48.81 18.05
CA ILE A 137 5.42 48.98 16.79
C ILE A 137 3.92 48.85 17.10
N TRP A 138 3.47 47.86 17.83
CA TRP A 138 2.06 47.75 18.22
C TRP A 138 1.53 48.89 19.04
N ASN A 139 2.35 49.37 20.03
CA ASN A 139 1.88 50.38 20.98
C ASN A 139 1.98 51.79 20.41
N LYS A 140 3.07 52.15 19.74
CA LYS A 140 3.35 53.56 19.33
C LYS A 140 2.97 53.84 17.89
N GLU A 141 3.17 52.88 17.00
CA GLU A 141 2.96 53.11 15.56
C GLU A 141 1.55 52.72 15.15
N ILE A 142 1.06 51.52 15.55
CA ILE A 142 -0.31 51.10 15.33
C ILE A 142 -1.29 51.75 16.33
N GLY A 143 -0.80 52.14 17.53
CA GLY A 143 -1.59 52.85 18.53
C GLY A 143 -2.43 51.98 19.46
N ILE A 144 -2.11 50.70 19.61
CA ILE A 144 -2.84 49.78 20.52
C ILE A 144 -2.41 50.09 21.97
N PRO A 145 -3.38 50.26 22.91
CA PRO A 145 -3.06 50.47 24.32
C PRO A 145 -2.20 49.35 24.89
N ALA A 146 -1.23 49.67 25.73
CA ALA A 146 -0.27 48.71 26.28
C ALA A 146 -0.94 47.55 27.04
N GLU A 147 -2.07 47.78 27.69
CA GLU A 147 -2.88 46.80 28.41
C GLU A 147 -3.61 45.79 27.48
N ARG A 148 -3.61 46.04 26.18
CA ARG A 148 -4.17 45.13 25.19
C ARG A 148 -3.10 44.36 24.42
N ILE A 149 -1.80 44.59 24.71
CA ILE A 149 -0.67 43.86 24.13
C ILE A 149 -0.12 42.89 25.17
N PHE A 150 -0.16 41.60 24.87
CA PHE A 150 0.22 40.53 25.80
C PHE A 150 1.66 40.10 25.55
N ARG A 151 2.42 39.84 26.63
CA ARG A 151 3.78 39.32 26.54
C ARG A 151 3.80 37.88 27.03
N PHE A 152 4.18 36.96 26.15
CA PHE A 152 4.28 35.55 26.48
C PHE A 152 5.71 35.02 26.35
N GLY A 153 5.96 33.90 26.97
CA GLY A 153 7.24 33.23 26.94
C GLY A 153 7.52 32.48 25.63
N LYS A 154 8.57 31.66 25.70
CA LYS A 154 9.01 30.91 24.54
C LYS A 154 7.99 29.86 24.09
N GLU A 155 7.15 29.35 24.99
CA GLU A 155 6.14 28.35 24.67
C GLU A 155 5.06 28.87 23.73
N ASP A 156 4.72 30.17 23.81
CA ASP A 156 3.64 30.78 23.03
C ASP A 156 4.16 31.69 21.90
N ASN A 157 5.14 32.57 22.19
CA ASN A 157 5.59 33.57 21.25
C ASN A 157 7.04 33.41 20.74
N PHE A 158 7.52 32.18 20.60
CA PHE A 158 8.76 31.87 19.91
C PHE A 158 8.57 30.63 19.05
N TRP A 159 8.72 30.78 17.74
CA TRP A 159 8.50 29.67 16.81
C TRP A 159 9.81 28.97 16.51
N GLU A 160 9.84 27.66 16.71
CA GLU A 160 10.93 26.75 16.34
C GLU A 160 10.39 25.37 15.98
N HIS A 161 11.04 24.67 15.06
CA HIS A 161 10.70 23.30 14.71
C HIS A 161 11.97 22.49 14.46
N GLY A 162 12.49 21.85 15.51
CA GLY A 162 13.76 21.12 15.45
C GLY A 162 14.95 22.05 15.11
N ALA A 163 15.92 21.50 14.36
CA ALA A 163 17.02 22.30 13.82
C ALA A 163 16.58 23.14 12.62
N GLY A 164 17.03 24.39 12.56
CA GLY A 164 16.77 25.29 11.44
C GLY A 164 16.37 26.70 11.84
N PRO A 165 15.87 27.51 10.86
CA PRO A 165 15.48 28.90 11.07
C PRO A 165 14.37 29.03 12.10
N CYS A 166 14.51 29.97 13.06
CA CYS A 166 13.58 30.20 14.14
C CYS A 166 13.60 31.66 14.61
N GLY A 167 12.68 32.04 15.48
CA GLY A 167 12.67 33.37 16.06
C GLY A 167 11.42 33.71 16.89
N PRO A 168 11.43 34.88 17.54
CA PRO A 168 10.25 35.40 18.24
C PRO A 168 9.10 35.62 17.25
N CYS A 169 7.89 35.55 17.78
CA CYS A 169 6.71 35.80 16.97
C CYS A 169 5.72 36.75 17.67
N SER A 170 4.86 37.33 16.87
CA SER A 170 3.73 38.15 17.32
C SER A 170 2.45 37.60 16.75
N GLU A 171 1.55 37.18 17.63
CA GLU A 171 0.26 36.62 17.25
C GLU A 171 -0.85 37.66 17.38
N ILE A 172 -1.87 37.57 16.55
CA ILE A 172 -3.06 38.41 16.60
C ILE A 172 -4.24 37.54 16.99
N TYR A 173 -4.83 37.84 18.14
CA TYR A 173 -6.02 37.16 18.67
C TYR A 173 -7.27 37.96 18.37
N TYR A 174 -8.36 37.27 18.08
CA TYR A 174 -9.69 37.86 17.88
C TYR A 174 -10.61 37.49 19.04
N ASP A 175 -11.21 38.49 19.72
CA ASP A 175 -12.24 38.29 20.74
C ASP A 175 -13.58 37.96 20.09
N ARG A 176 -14.01 36.72 20.17
CA ARG A 176 -15.30 36.23 19.64
C ARG A 176 -16.49 36.60 20.52
N GLY A 177 -16.24 37.17 21.71
CA GLY A 177 -17.24 37.59 22.65
C GLY A 177 -17.44 36.61 23.82
N GLU A 178 -18.12 37.08 24.86
CA GLU A 178 -18.27 36.35 26.13
C GLU A 178 -19.01 35.01 26.00
N LYS A 179 -19.89 34.87 25.01
CA LYS A 179 -20.59 33.59 24.75
C LYS A 179 -19.69 32.40 24.51
N TYR A 180 -18.43 32.65 24.07
CA TYR A 180 -17.43 31.62 23.80
C TYR A 180 -16.40 31.49 24.92
N GLY A 181 -16.51 32.28 25.98
CA GLY A 181 -15.63 32.28 27.13
C GLY A 181 -15.87 31.08 28.06
N CYS A 182 -14.88 30.79 28.89
CA CYS A 182 -14.96 29.71 29.88
C CYS A 182 -15.81 30.06 31.10
N GLY A 183 -16.36 31.29 31.18
CA GLY A 183 -17.15 31.78 32.33
C GLY A 183 -16.33 31.97 33.61
N LYS A 184 -15.01 31.78 33.61
CA LYS A 184 -14.15 31.99 34.77
C LYS A 184 -13.73 33.44 34.90
N PRO A 185 -13.62 33.99 36.14
CA PRO A 185 -12.99 35.29 36.35
C PRO A 185 -11.57 35.30 35.80
N GLY A 186 -11.17 36.35 35.05
CA GLY A 186 -9.84 36.47 34.49
C GLY A 186 -9.65 35.80 33.12
N CYS A 187 -10.76 35.42 32.44
CA CYS A 187 -10.69 34.98 31.04
C CYS A 187 -10.10 36.08 30.15
N THR A 188 -8.92 35.82 29.58
CA THR A 188 -8.13 36.76 28.78
C THR A 188 -7.41 36.04 27.63
N VAL A 189 -6.62 36.77 26.81
CA VAL A 189 -5.72 36.18 25.80
C VAL A 189 -4.76 35.17 26.51
N GLY A 190 -4.54 34.03 25.85
CA GLY A 190 -3.82 32.91 26.45
C GLY A 190 -4.73 31.90 27.22
N CYS A 191 -6.02 32.20 27.39
CA CYS A 191 -6.97 31.21 27.90
C CYS A 191 -7.28 30.15 26.84
N GLU A 192 -7.32 28.87 27.24
CA GLU A 192 -7.61 27.75 26.31
C GLU A 192 -9.06 27.70 25.78
N CYS A 193 -9.94 28.58 26.28
CA CYS A 193 -11.32 28.66 25.80
C CYS A 193 -11.45 29.24 24.38
N ASP A 194 -12.67 29.18 23.81
CA ASP A 194 -12.90 29.60 22.44
C ASP A 194 -13.15 31.10 22.25
N ARG A 195 -13.01 31.94 23.29
CA ARG A 195 -13.22 33.38 23.23
C ARG A 195 -12.12 34.12 22.46
N TYR A 196 -10.89 34.02 22.95
CA TYR A 196 -9.71 34.68 22.33
C TYR A 196 -9.02 33.72 21.43
N ARG A 197 -9.22 33.84 20.11
CA ARG A 197 -8.66 32.93 19.11
C ARG A 197 -7.53 33.59 18.36
N GLU A 198 -6.34 32.94 18.38
CA GLU A 198 -5.28 33.28 17.45
C GLU A 198 -5.78 33.08 16.02
N ILE A 199 -5.72 34.15 15.23
CA ILE A 199 -6.09 34.14 13.80
C ILE A 199 -4.87 34.30 12.89
N TRP A 200 -3.79 34.96 13.34
CA TRP A 200 -2.59 35.22 12.55
C TRP A 200 -1.34 35.19 13.43
N ASN A 201 -0.29 34.50 12.97
CA ASN A 201 1.04 34.47 13.57
C ASN A 201 2.06 35.09 12.64
N ASN A 202 2.80 36.13 13.11
CA ASN A 202 3.91 36.77 12.42
C ASN A 202 5.22 36.31 13.06
N VAL A 203 5.98 35.43 12.39
CA VAL A 203 7.26 34.91 12.87
C VAL A 203 8.42 35.75 12.31
N PHE A 204 9.24 36.25 13.21
CA PHE A 204 10.42 37.07 12.90
C PHE A 204 11.66 36.18 12.91
N THR A 205 11.90 35.48 11.79
CA THR A 205 12.97 34.49 11.66
C THR A 205 14.32 35.18 11.60
N GLN A 206 15.01 35.20 12.71
CA GLN A 206 16.30 35.89 12.88
C GLN A 206 17.38 34.99 13.48
N PHE A 207 17.07 33.78 13.94
CA PHE A 207 18.03 32.83 14.50
C PHE A 207 17.99 31.51 13.75
N GLU A 208 19.09 30.76 13.87
CA GLU A 208 19.21 29.36 13.51
C GLU A 208 19.45 28.51 14.76
N ASN A 209 18.60 27.50 14.96
CA ASN A 209 18.72 26.52 16.03
C ASN A 209 19.51 25.31 15.51
N ASP A 210 20.57 24.89 16.18
CA ASP A 210 21.41 23.73 15.85
C ASP A 210 20.76 22.39 16.26
N GLY A 211 19.56 22.41 16.83
CA GLY A 211 18.85 21.24 17.34
C GLY A 211 19.27 20.81 18.75
N ASN A 212 20.27 21.45 19.35
CA ASN A 212 20.75 21.22 20.71
C ASN A 212 20.40 22.38 21.66
N GLY A 213 19.60 23.34 21.18
CA GLY A 213 19.18 24.52 21.96
C GLY A 213 20.15 25.71 21.87
N ASN A 214 21.14 25.68 20.98
CA ASN A 214 21.99 26.84 20.72
C ASN A 214 21.43 27.64 19.53
N TYR A 215 21.35 28.97 19.69
CA TYR A 215 20.83 29.89 18.70
C TYR A 215 21.96 30.80 18.19
N THR A 216 22.11 30.86 16.86
CA THR A 216 23.00 31.78 16.17
C THR A 216 22.18 32.75 15.32
N GLU A 217 22.56 34.04 15.28
CA GLU A 217 21.88 34.99 14.42
C GLU A 217 22.07 34.65 12.94
N LEU A 218 20.94 34.64 12.20
CA LEU A 218 20.98 34.54 10.75
C LEU A 218 21.61 35.77 10.12
N LYS A 219 22.38 35.55 9.07
CA LYS A 219 22.96 36.68 8.26
C LYS A 219 21.86 37.50 7.61
N GLN A 220 20.73 36.92 7.32
CA GLN A 220 19.57 37.50 6.68
C GLN A 220 18.36 37.30 7.58
N LYS A 221 17.71 38.40 7.98
CA LYS A 221 16.44 38.36 8.70
C LYS A 221 15.30 38.12 7.74
N ASN A 222 14.38 37.24 8.09
CA ASN A 222 13.28 36.84 7.25
C ASN A 222 11.94 36.98 7.97
N ILE A 223 10.86 37.07 7.20
CA ILE A 223 9.49 37.01 7.70
C ILE A 223 8.84 35.71 7.22
N ASP A 224 8.26 35.00 8.18
CA ASP A 224 7.36 33.89 7.98
C ASP A 224 6.04 34.22 8.65
N THR A 225 4.91 34.17 7.92
CA THR A 225 3.62 34.37 8.56
C THR A 225 2.67 33.21 8.25
N GLY A 226 1.77 32.92 9.20
CA GLY A 226 0.76 31.90 9.06
C GLY A 226 -0.57 32.34 9.60
N MET A 227 -1.59 32.40 8.72
CA MET A 227 -2.97 32.64 9.07
C MET A 227 -3.86 31.52 8.53
N GLY A 228 -4.54 30.79 9.42
CA GLY A 228 -5.50 29.77 9.01
C GLY A 228 -6.69 30.41 8.30
N LEU A 229 -6.90 30.06 7.02
CA LEU A 229 -7.99 30.64 6.22
C LEU A 229 -9.36 30.33 6.84
N GLU A 230 -9.56 29.10 7.31
CA GLU A 230 -10.80 28.70 7.98
C GLU A 230 -10.97 29.41 9.33
N ARG A 231 -9.90 29.68 10.08
CA ARG A 231 -9.95 30.47 11.33
C ARG A 231 -10.34 31.93 11.05
N LEU A 232 -9.77 32.54 10.02
CA LEU A 232 -10.18 33.87 9.57
C LEU A 232 -11.65 33.87 9.15
N ALA A 233 -12.10 32.87 8.40
CA ALA A 233 -13.50 32.75 7.97
C ALA A 233 -14.47 32.64 9.16
N VAL A 234 -14.10 31.85 10.21
CA VAL A 234 -14.89 31.77 11.46
C VAL A 234 -15.10 33.17 12.08
N ALA A 235 -14.05 33.98 12.14
CA ALA A 235 -14.12 35.33 12.69
C ALA A 235 -14.96 36.28 11.80
N VAL A 236 -14.81 36.19 10.48
CA VAL A 236 -15.48 37.07 9.50
C VAL A 236 -16.95 36.73 9.31
N GLN A 237 -17.30 35.44 9.32
CA GLN A 237 -18.67 34.96 9.16
C GLN A 237 -19.45 34.92 10.51
N ASP A 238 -18.74 35.13 11.65
CA ASP A 238 -19.26 35.07 13.02
C ASP A 238 -20.01 33.74 13.29
N VAL A 239 -19.36 32.63 12.92
CA VAL A 239 -19.90 31.26 13.09
C VAL A 239 -19.24 30.52 14.24
N ASP A 240 -19.89 29.47 14.76
CA ASP A 240 -19.49 28.82 16.00
C ASP A 240 -18.22 27.95 15.84
N SER A 241 -18.01 27.35 14.67
CA SER A 241 -16.92 26.41 14.43
C SER A 241 -16.41 26.49 12.99
N LEU A 242 -15.24 25.90 12.74
CA LEU A 242 -14.70 25.73 11.38
C LEU A 242 -15.62 24.87 10.48
N PHE A 243 -16.47 24.00 11.06
CA PHE A 243 -17.43 23.18 10.31
C PHE A 243 -18.63 23.97 9.80
N THR A 244 -18.84 25.17 10.33
CA THR A 244 -19.97 26.01 9.97
C THR A 244 -19.60 27.22 9.08
N VAL A 245 -18.32 27.33 8.67
CA VAL A 245 -17.93 28.26 7.59
C VAL A 245 -18.53 27.80 6.26
N ASP A 246 -18.81 28.72 5.36
CA ASP A 246 -19.59 28.53 4.13
C ASP A 246 -19.24 27.25 3.36
N THR A 247 -17.96 27.01 3.03
CA THR A 247 -17.53 25.83 2.26
C THR A 247 -17.66 24.52 3.05
N ASN A 248 -17.24 24.52 4.32
CA ASN A 248 -17.33 23.34 5.15
C ASN A 248 -18.80 23.03 5.54
N LYS A 249 -19.62 24.08 5.73
CA LYS A 249 -21.07 23.96 5.98
C LYS A 249 -21.78 23.30 4.80
N ALA A 250 -21.47 23.74 3.57
CA ALA A 250 -22.06 23.13 2.37
C ALA A 250 -21.73 21.63 2.24
N LEU A 251 -20.48 21.24 2.58
CA LEU A 251 -20.09 19.82 2.62
C LEU A 251 -20.80 19.07 3.76
N LEU A 252 -20.88 19.66 4.95
CA LEU A 252 -21.58 19.10 6.10
C LEU A 252 -23.06 18.88 5.81
N ASP A 253 -23.71 19.86 5.17
CA ASP A 253 -25.11 19.77 4.75
C ASP A 253 -25.33 18.62 3.77
N ARG A 254 -24.37 18.39 2.85
CA ARG A 254 -24.41 17.25 1.94
C ARG A 254 -24.33 15.92 2.68
N VAL A 255 -23.48 15.82 3.72
CA VAL A 255 -23.45 14.62 4.58
C VAL A 255 -24.77 14.42 5.31
N CYS A 256 -25.38 15.51 5.84
CA CYS A 256 -26.68 15.47 6.49
C CYS A 256 -27.80 14.98 5.56
N GLU A 257 -27.83 15.46 4.30
CA GLU A 257 -28.77 14.99 3.29
C GLU A 257 -28.67 13.49 3.04
N MET A 258 -27.43 12.97 2.89
CA MET A 258 -27.18 11.55 2.64
C MET A 258 -27.50 10.67 3.86
N ALA A 259 -27.31 11.21 5.07
CA ALA A 259 -27.62 10.53 6.33
C ALA A 259 -29.08 10.72 6.78
N HIS A 260 -29.90 11.47 6.04
CA HIS A 260 -31.29 11.82 6.41
C HIS A 260 -31.41 12.39 7.84
N THR A 261 -30.45 13.22 8.24
CA THR A 261 -30.39 13.84 9.58
C THR A 261 -30.12 15.35 9.48
N GLU A 262 -30.14 16.03 10.61
CA GLU A 262 -29.83 17.45 10.70
C GLU A 262 -28.71 17.67 11.71
N TYR A 263 -27.82 18.62 11.40
CA TYR A 263 -26.73 19.02 12.30
C TYR A 263 -27.28 19.78 13.54
N GLN A 264 -26.61 19.62 14.69
CA GLN A 264 -26.98 20.21 16.00
C GLN A 264 -28.22 19.61 16.67
N LYS A 265 -28.62 18.40 16.31
CA LYS A 265 -29.68 17.66 17.01
C LYS A 265 -29.14 16.78 18.14
N GLU A 266 -28.04 16.08 17.92
CA GLU A 266 -27.47 15.11 18.85
C GLU A 266 -25.97 15.11 18.77
N HIS A 267 -25.31 15.17 19.93
CA HIS A 267 -23.85 15.34 20.00
C HIS A 267 -23.07 14.23 19.27
N GLU A 268 -23.43 12.97 19.46
CA GLU A 268 -22.70 11.84 18.83
C GLU A 268 -22.89 11.80 17.30
N THR A 269 -24.09 12.14 16.84
CA THR A 269 -24.41 12.31 15.42
C THR A 269 -23.59 13.44 14.82
N ASP A 270 -23.51 14.59 15.53
CA ASP A 270 -22.72 15.74 15.10
C ASP A 270 -21.22 15.42 14.99
N VAL A 271 -20.68 14.66 15.94
CA VAL A 271 -19.28 14.18 15.87
C VAL A 271 -19.04 13.36 14.60
N SER A 272 -19.93 12.42 14.30
CA SER A 272 -19.83 11.58 13.10
C SER A 272 -19.95 12.38 11.81
N LEU A 273 -20.87 13.34 11.75
CA LEU A 273 -21.05 14.25 10.61
C LEU A 273 -19.80 15.09 10.33
N ARG A 274 -19.19 15.66 11.38
CA ARG A 274 -17.94 16.44 11.28
C ARG A 274 -16.75 15.58 10.81
N ILE A 275 -16.61 14.34 11.34
CA ILE A 275 -15.56 13.42 10.94
C ILE A 275 -15.66 13.07 9.46
N VAL A 276 -16.86 12.74 8.97
CA VAL A 276 -17.06 12.42 7.55
C VAL A 276 -16.69 13.61 6.66
N ALA A 277 -17.17 14.83 7.01
CA ALA A 277 -16.90 16.03 6.23
C ALA A 277 -15.39 16.41 6.22
N ASP A 278 -14.73 16.39 7.36
CA ASP A 278 -13.29 16.68 7.48
C ASP A 278 -12.43 15.68 6.70
N HIS A 279 -12.69 14.39 6.91
CA HIS A 279 -11.85 13.35 6.36
C HIS A 279 -12.02 13.21 4.85
N ILE A 280 -13.22 13.38 4.30
CA ILE A 280 -13.38 13.33 2.83
C ILE A 280 -12.71 14.51 2.14
N LYS A 281 -12.75 15.73 2.73
CA LYS A 281 -11.99 16.88 2.25
C LYS A 281 -10.51 16.57 2.22
N SER A 282 -9.96 16.07 3.33
CA SER A 282 -8.56 15.68 3.47
C SER A 282 -8.14 14.61 2.45
N CYS A 283 -8.91 13.54 2.31
CA CYS A 283 -8.64 12.44 1.38
C CYS A 283 -8.65 12.92 -0.08
N THR A 284 -9.59 13.79 -0.46
CA THR A 284 -9.69 14.34 -1.82
C THR A 284 -8.42 15.10 -2.21
N PHE A 285 -7.92 15.98 -1.34
CA PHE A 285 -6.68 16.72 -1.58
C PHE A 285 -5.43 15.83 -1.56
N MET A 286 -5.35 14.87 -0.63
CA MET A 286 -4.21 13.93 -0.57
C MET A 286 -4.11 13.10 -1.84
N ILE A 287 -5.23 12.56 -2.35
CA ILE A 287 -5.25 11.76 -3.59
C ILE A 287 -4.90 12.64 -4.79
N SER A 288 -5.41 13.86 -4.88
CA SER A 288 -5.05 14.83 -5.94
C SER A 288 -3.55 15.08 -6.00
N ASP A 289 -2.87 15.07 -4.85
CA ASP A 289 -1.40 15.24 -4.77
C ASP A 289 -0.61 13.94 -4.96
N GLY A 290 -1.27 12.86 -5.39
CA GLY A 290 -0.62 11.59 -5.75
C GLY A 290 -0.44 10.61 -4.59
N ILE A 291 -0.99 10.88 -3.41
CA ILE A 291 -0.91 9.96 -2.28
C ILE A 291 -1.92 8.82 -2.48
N MET A 292 -1.44 7.58 -2.44
CA MET A 292 -2.26 6.37 -2.59
C MET A 292 -2.38 5.62 -1.27
N PRO A 293 -3.54 4.96 -1.00
CA PRO A 293 -3.74 4.19 0.22
C PRO A 293 -2.70 3.07 0.35
N SER A 294 -1.97 3.03 1.47
CA SER A 294 -0.97 1.99 1.75
C SER A 294 -0.97 1.59 3.23
N ASN A 295 -0.09 0.65 3.61
CA ASN A 295 0.04 0.19 5.01
C ASN A 295 1.07 1.00 5.81
N GLU A 296 1.84 1.86 5.17
CA GLU A 296 2.91 2.63 5.82
C GLU A 296 2.95 4.08 5.30
N GLY A 297 3.57 4.96 6.07
CA GLY A 297 3.84 6.33 5.67
C GLY A 297 2.59 7.16 5.35
N ARG A 298 2.66 8.00 4.32
CA ARG A 298 1.59 8.93 3.90
C ARG A 298 0.32 8.20 3.48
N GLY A 299 0.48 7.06 2.79
CA GLY A 299 -0.65 6.27 2.34
C GLY A 299 -1.41 5.59 3.49
N TYR A 300 -0.75 5.30 4.61
CA TYR A 300 -1.41 4.84 5.83
C TYR A 300 -2.30 5.93 6.42
N VAL A 301 -1.81 7.18 6.47
CA VAL A 301 -2.63 8.32 6.93
C VAL A 301 -3.88 8.46 6.07
N LEU A 302 -3.74 8.46 4.74
CA LEU A 302 -4.88 8.51 3.82
C LEU A 302 -5.87 7.36 4.07
N ARG A 303 -5.37 6.13 4.16
CA ARG A 303 -6.21 4.95 4.43
C ARG A 303 -6.93 5.03 5.76
N ARG A 304 -6.27 5.52 6.81
CA ARG A 304 -6.85 5.74 8.14
C ARG A 304 -8.02 6.71 8.08
N LEU A 305 -7.83 7.89 7.46
CA LEU A 305 -8.89 8.91 7.31
C LEU A 305 -10.07 8.37 6.51
N LEU A 306 -9.81 7.71 5.38
CA LEU A 306 -10.81 7.16 4.49
C LEU A 306 -11.68 6.10 5.20
N ARG A 307 -11.05 5.16 5.90
CA ARG A 307 -11.76 4.10 6.63
C ARG A 307 -12.54 4.64 7.82
N ARG A 308 -12.02 5.66 8.51
CA ARG A 308 -12.72 6.35 9.59
C ARG A 308 -13.96 7.08 9.07
N ALA A 309 -13.85 7.78 7.93
CA ALA A 309 -15.00 8.40 7.27
C ALA A 309 -16.06 7.36 6.85
N ALA A 310 -15.65 6.25 6.24
CA ALA A 310 -16.56 5.17 5.83
C ALA A 310 -17.29 4.56 7.03
N ARG A 311 -16.61 4.30 8.16
CA ARG A 311 -17.23 3.78 9.40
C ARG A 311 -18.27 4.77 9.94
N HIS A 312 -17.90 6.05 10.07
CA HIS A 312 -18.84 7.06 10.59
C HIS A 312 -20.01 7.31 9.67
N GLY A 313 -19.83 7.22 8.35
CA GLY A 313 -20.96 7.24 7.40
C GLY A 313 -21.93 6.08 7.62
N ARG A 314 -21.44 4.87 7.86
CA ARG A 314 -22.29 3.71 8.22
C ARG A 314 -22.97 3.91 9.58
N LYS A 315 -22.28 4.48 10.59
CA LYS A 315 -22.87 4.83 11.90
C LYS A 315 -24.02 5.83 11.74
N LEU A 316 -23.94 6.72 10.74
CA LEU A 316 -24.99 7.67 10.37
C LEU A 316 -26.12 7.05 9.52
N GLY A 317 -26.01 5.76 9.13
CA GLY A 317 -27.02 5.07 8.33
C GLY A 317 -26.89 5.31 6.82
N ILE A 318 -25.78 5.86 6.34
CA ILE A 318 -25.52 6.02 4.91
C ILE A 318 -25.23 4.64 4.30
N GLU A 319 -26.07 4.22 3.36
CA GLU A 319 -25.94 2.93 2.68
C GLU A 319 -25.09 3.02 1.40
N GLY A 320 -24.43 1.91 1.06
CA GLY A 320 -23.65 1.79 -0.19
C GLY A 320 -22.31 2.53 -0.17
N LEU A 321 -21.85 2.94 -1.35
CA LEU A 321 -20.61 3.68 -1.56
C LEU A 321 -20.96 5.17 -1.69
N PHE A 322 -20.39 6.00 -0.84
CA PHE A 322 -20.78 7.41 -0.75
C PHE A 322 -19.61 8.40 -0.79
N LEU A 323 -18.37 7.95 -0.49
CA LEU A 323 -17.21 8.84 -0.38
C LEU A 323 -16.88 9.57 -1.68
N ALA A 324 -16.98 8.89 -2.83
CA ALA A 324 -16.76 9.52 -4.14
C ALA A 324 -17.79 10.62 -4.43
N ASN A 325 -19.06 10.42 -4.03
CA ASN A 325 -20.11 11.43 -4.17
C ASN A 325 -19.83 12.68 -3.31
N LEU A 326 -19.41 12.50 -2.06
CA LEU A 326 -19.01 13.60 -1.20
C LEU A 326 -17.74 14.32 -1.73
N SER A 327 -16.78 13.58 -2.28
CA SER A 327 -15.59 14.16 -2.90
C SER A 327 -15.92 15.05 -4.09
N HIS A 328 -16.96 14.73 -4.87
CA HIS A 328 -17.47 15.62 -5.91
C HIS A 328 -17.85 17.00 -5.33
N THR A 329 -18.55 17.02 -4.19
CA THR A 329 -18.88 18.28 -3.51
C THR A 329 -17.63 19.05 -3.07
N VAL A 330 -16.61 18.35 -2.55
CA VAL A 330 -15.33 18.99 -2.18
C VAL A 330 -14.66 19.63 -3.40
N ILE A 331 -14.63 18.93 -4.54
CA ILE A 331 -14.06 19.43 -5.79
C ILE A 331 -14.80 20.69 -6.25
N GLU A 332 -16.12 20.65 -6.31
CA GLU A 332 -16.94 21.80 -6.72
C GLU A 332 -16.73 23.06 -5.84
N LEU A 333 -16.57 22.86 -4.54
CA LEU A 333 -16.33 23.96 -3.58
C LEU A 333 -14.88 24.51 -3.63
N SER A 334 -13.93 23.73 -4.15
CA SER A 334 -12.48 24.04 -4.05
C SER A 334 -11.79 24.30 -5.39
N LYS A 335 -12.38 23.92 -6.54
CA LYS A 335 -11.75 23.99 -7.88
C LYS A 335 -11.30 25.38 -8.31
N ASP A 336 -11.92 26.44 -7.78
CA ASP A 336 -11.50 27.83 -8.09
C ASP A 336 -10.11 28.15 -7.54
N GLY A 337 -9.73 27.58 -6.40
CA GLY A 337 -8.41 27.72 -5.79
C GLY A 337 -7.44 26.62 -6.23
N TYR A 338 -7.98 25.45 -6.58
CA TYR A 338 -7.24 24.23 -6.86
C TYR A 338 -7.81 23.51 -8.10
N PRO A 339 -7.57 24.04 -9.31
CA PRO A 339 -8.14 23.48 -10.55
C PRO A 339 -7.71 22.03 -10.82
N GLU A 340 -6.55 21.61 -10.29
CA GLU A 340 -6.06 20.24 -10.37
C GLU A 340 -6.99 19.18 -9.78
N LEU A 341 -7.90 19.59 -8.88
CA LEU A 341 -8.92 18.68 -8.33
C LEU A 341 -9.91 18.24 -9.41
N ASP A 342 -10.38 19.17 -10.26
CA ASP A 342 -11.30 18.85 -11.37
C ASP A 342 -10.58 18.08 -12.49
N GLU A 343 -9.32 18.43 -12.78
CA GLU A 343 -8.49 17.70 -13.77
C GLU A 343 -8.29 16.23 -13.38
N LYS A 344 -8.18 15.93 -12.08
CA LYS A 344 -7.90 14.59 -11.56
C LYS A 344 -9.13 13.88 -10.96
N LYS A 345 -10.32 14.42 -11.13
CA LYS A 345 -11.54 13.93 -10.47
C LYS A 345 -11.82 12.44 -10.69
N GLU A 346 -11.66 11.94 -11.90
CA GLU A 346 -11.91 10.53 -12.22
C GLU A 346 -10.96 9.59 -11.45
N MET A 347 -9.69 9.99 -11.32
CA MET A 347 -8.70 9.25 -10.53
C MET A 347 -9.09 9.28 -9.04
N ILE A 348 -9.45 10.45 -8.52
CA ILE A 348 -9.85 10.63 -7.11
C ILE A 348 -11.04 9.72 -6.81
N PHE A 349 -12.10 9.75 -7.63
CA PHE A 349 -13.29 8.93 -7.43
C PHE A 349 -12.98 7.43 -7.48
N ARG A 350 -12.13 6.98 -8.41
CA ARG A 350 -11.73 5.58 -8.53
C ARG A 350 -10.99 5.10 -7.29
N VAL A 351 -10.04 5.87 -6.77
CA VAL A 351 -9.28 5.52 -5.57
C VAL A 351 -10.19 5.43 -4.34
N LEU A 352 -11.08 6.43 -4.16
CA LEU A 352 -12.03 6.45 -3.05
C LEU A 352 -12.97 5.24 -3.10
N THR A 353 -13.62 5.02 -4.25
CA THR A 353 -14.56 3.91 -4.47
C THR A 353 -13.91 2.56 -4.18
N GLN A 354 -12.72 2.32 -4.70
CA GLN A 354 -12.04 1.03 -4.52
C GLN A 354 -11.60 0.77 -3.07
N GLU A 355 -11.09 1.78 -2.37
CA GLU A 355 -10.70 1.58 -0.97
C GLU A 355 -11.94 1.45 -0.06
N GLU A 356 -13.03 2.17 -0.35
CA GLU A 356 -14.31 2.04 0.34
C GLU A 356 -14.93 0.65 0.11
N GLU A 357 -14.93 0.13 -1.13
CA GLU A 357 -15.37 -1.24 -1.44
C GLU A 357 -14.55 -2.30 -0.70
N LYS A 358 -13.22 -2.18 -0.72
CA LYS A 358 -12.32 -3.10 0.00
C LYS A 358 -12.61 -3.09 1.49
N PHE A 359 -12.80 -1.91 2.06
CA PHE A 359 -13.09 -1.76 3.48
C PHE A 359 -14.46 -2.30 3.84
N ASN A 360 -15.49 -2.03 3.03
CA ASN A 360 -16.84 -2.53 3.27
C ASN A 360 -16.93 -4.06 3.23
N LYS A 361 -16.07 -4.74 2.45
CA LYS A 361 -15.98 -6.22 2.45
C LYS A 361 -15.38 -6.78 3.74
N THR A 362 -14.52 -6.03 4.43
CA THR A 362 -13.76 -6.52 5.58
C THR A 362 -14.27 -5.98 6.92
N ILE A 363 -14.94 -4.82 6.92
CA ILE A 363 -15.39 -4.16 8.16
C ILE A 363 -16.39 -5.01 8.95
N ASP A 364 -17.35 -5.65 8.29
CA ASP A 364 -18.37 -6.47 8.98
C ASP A 364 -17.76 -7.69 9.68
N GLN A 365 -16.75 -8.31 9.04
CA GLN A 365 -15.98 -9.40 9.63
C GLN A 365 -15.11 -8.90 10.80
N GLY A 366 -14.47 -7.75 10.65
CA GLY A 366 -13.66 -7.12 11.68
C GLY A 366 -14.49 -6.73 12.92
N LEU A 367 -15.65 -6.11 12.72
CA LEU A 367 -16.57 -5.73 13.81
C LEU A 367 -17.17 -6.98 14.49
N THR A 368 -17.51 -8.02 13.73
CA THR A 368 -18.01 -9.28 14.29
C THR A 368 -16.94 -9.96 15.16
N LEU A 369 -15.69 -10.01 14.68
CA LEU A 369 -14.59 -10.54 15.45
C LEU A 369 -14.33 -9.71 16.72
N LEU A 370 -14.33 -8.36 16.60
CA LEU A 370 -14.14 -7.46 17.73
C LEU A 370 -15.24 -7.67 18.78
N ALA A 371 -16.51 -7.80 18.38
CA ALA A 371 -17.63 -8.08 19.28
C ALA A 371 -17.47 -9.42 20.02
N ASN A 372 -16.97 -10.45 19.36
CA ASN A 372 -16.66 -11.73 20.00
C ASN A 372 -15.54 -11.59 21.03
N LEU A 373 -14.46 -10.85 20.68
CA LEU A 373 -13.35 -10.58 21.59
C LEU A 373 -13.79 -9.73 22.80
N GLU A 374 -14.69 -8.78 22.61
CA GLU A 374 -15.32 -8.01 23.70
C GLU A 374 -16.10 -8.91 24.65
N ALA A 375 -16.89 -9.86 24.14
CA ALA A 375 -17.60 -10.83 24.96
C ALA A 375 -16.65 -11.75 25.73
N GLU A 376 -15.54 -12.18 25.12
CA GLU A 376 -14.47 -12.94 25.79
C GLU A 376 -13.81 -12.10 26.91
N MET A 377 -13.54 -10.82 26.67
CA MET A 377 -12.98 -9.90 27.66
C MET A 377 -13.95 -9.70 28.85
N GLU A 378 -15.22 -9.52 28.57
CA GLU A 378 -16.26 -9.41 29.61
C GLU A 378 -16.34 -10.67 30.46
N ALA A 379 -16.34 -11.84 29.85
CA ALA A 379 -16.33 -13.14 30.54
C ALA A 379 -15.06 -13.36 31.38
N ALA A 380 -13.92 -12.85 30.93
CA ALA A 380 -12.64 -12.92 31.63
C ALA A 380 -12.45 -11.78 32.67
N GLY A 381 -13.36 -10.81 32.73
CA GLY A 381 -13.26 -9.64 33.59
C GLY A 381 -12.10 -8.68 33.23
N THR A 382 -11.61 -8.70 31.99
CA THR A 382 -10.54 -7.85 31.51
C THR A 382 -11.10 -6.64 30.77
N LYS A 383 -10.41 -5.50 30.87
CA LYS A 383 -10.79 -4.27 30.13
C LYS A 383 -9.80 -3.89 29.04
N VAL A 384 -8.78 -4.73 28.84
CA VAL A 384 -7.70 -4.47 27.87
C VAL A 384 -7.69 -5.58 26.82
N LEU A 385 -7.88 -5.24 25.54
CA LEU A 385 -7.71 -6.14 24.42
C LEU A 385 -6.23 -6.45 24.23
N SER A 386 -5.87 -7.74 24.11
CA SER A 386 -4.46 -8.11 23.91
C SER A 386 -3.92 -7.59 22.59
N GLY A 387 -2.61 -7.22 22.60
CA GLY A 387 -1.92 -6.73 21.42
C GLY A 387 -1.92 -7.72 20.26
N GLU A 388 -1.87 -9.03 20.52
CA GLU A 388 -1.96 -10.09 19.52
C GLU A 388 -3.33 -10.09 18.79
N ASN A 389 -4.43 -9.96 19.53
CA ASN A 389 -5.76 -9.89 18.96
C ASN A 389 -5.98 -8.57 18.17
N ALA A 390 -5.45 -7.46 18.67
CA ALA A 390 -5.47 -6.19 17.96
C ALA A 390 -4.64 -6.28 16.66
N PHE A 391 -3.48 -6.95 16.69
CA PHE A 391 -2.65 -7.19 15.52
C PHE A 391 -3.36 -8.11 14.50
N ARG A 392 -4.06 -9.13 14.95
CA ARG A 392 -4.86 -10.01 14.07
C ARG A 392 -5.98 -9.24 13.36
N LEU A 393 -6.67 -8.32 14.04
CA LEU A 393 -7.64 -7.40 13.41
C LEU A 393 -6.99 -6.54 12.32
N TYR A 394 -5.80 -6.02 12.60
CA TYR A 394 -5.04 -5.20 11.66
C TYR A 394 -4.54 -5.98 10.45
N ASP A 395 -3.83 -7.08 10.66
CA ASP A 395 -3.12 -7.83 9.62
C ASP A 395 -4.07 -8.63 8.71
N THR A 396 -5.07 -9.30 9.31
CA THR A 396 -5.97 -10.20 8.58
C THR A 396 -7.17 -9.48 7.97
N TYR A 397 -7.75 -8.54 8.71
CA TYR A 397 -8.99 -7.86 8.30
C TYR A 397 -8.76 -6.42 7.85
N GLY A 398 -7.51 -5.95 7.91
CA GLY A 398 -7.19 -4.56 7.57
C GLY A 398 -7.91 -3.54 8.44
N PHE A 399 -8.24 -3.91 9.69
CA PHE A 399 -8.92 -3.06 10.66
C PHE A 399 -7.87 -2.26 11.43
N PRO A 400 -7.72 -0.94 11.20
CA PRO A 400 -6.65 -0.15 11.79
C PRO A 400 -6.69 -0.19 13.32
N LEU A 401 -5.51 -0.16 13.97
CA LEU A 401 -5.41 -0.12 15.43
C LEU A 401 -6.22 1.03 16.03
N ASP A 402 -6.10 2.22 15.44
CA ASP A 402 -6.82 3.41 15.92
C ASP A 402 -8.34 3.23 15.86
N LEU A 403 -8.84 2.53 14.84
CA LEU A 403 -10.26 2.22 14.71
C LEU A 403 -10.68 1.19 15.77
N THR A 404 -9.82 0.21 16.07
CA THR A 404 -10.03 -0.73 17.18
C THR A 404 -10.08 0.01 18.52
N LYS A 405 -9.16 0.95 18.75
CA LYS A 405 -9.14 1.81 19.94
C LYS A 405 -10.44 2.60 20.08
N GLU A 406 -10.83 3.31 19.02
CA GLU A 406 -12.04 4.15 19.00
C GLU A 406 -13.31 3.36 19.35
N VAL A 407 -13.46 2.13 18.78
CA VAL A 407 -14.61 1.26 19.07
C VAL A 407 -14.61 0.78 20.51
N LEU A 408 -13.44 0.43 21.06
CA LEU A 408 -13.30 -0.04 22.43
C LEU A 408 -13.48 1.10 23.46
N GLU A 409 -12.95 2.29 23.18
CA GLU A 409 -13.08 3.48 24.01
C GLU A 409 -14.55 3.92 24.15
N GLU A 410 -15.36 3.81 23.08
CA GLU A 410 -16.82 4.06 23.15
C GLU A 410 -17.50 3.18 24.21
N LYS A 411 -16.89 2.03 24.60
CA LYS A 411 -17.39 1.08 25.60
C LYS A 411 -16.59 1.08 26.91
N GLY A 412 -15.67 2.02 27.07
CA GLY A 412 -14.79 2.12 28.27
C GLY A 412 -13.75 1.01 28.37
N LEU A 413 -13.36 0.41 27.22
CA LEU A 413 -12.33 -0.59 27.08
C LEU A 413 -11.06 0.01 26.44
N SER A 414 -9.92 -0.69 26.49
CA SER A 414 -8.64 -0.23 25.93
C SER A 414 -7.89 -1.35 25.21
N VAL A 415 -6.75 -1.03 24.57
CA VAL A 415 -5.90 -1.96 23.82
C VAL A 415 -4.49 -1.98 24.40
N ASP A 416 -3.85 -3.14 24.40
CA ASP A 416 -2.41 -3.33 24.68
C ASP A 416 -1.59 -2.90 23.42
N GLU A 417 -1.19 -1.63 23.38
CA GLU A 417 -0.44 -1.06 22.27
C GLU A 417 1.01 -1.57 22.20
N GLU A 418 1.62 -1.89 23.37
CA GLU A 418 2.98 -2.45 23.41
C GLU A 418 3.00 -3.87 22.82
N GLY A 419 2.05 -4.71 23.17
CA GLY A 419 1.88 -6.04 22.59
C GLY A 419 1.54 -6.01 21.10
N PHE A 420 0.77 -5.02 20.65
CA PHE A 420 0.53 -4.79 19.21
C PHE A 420 1.84 -4.44 18.48
N ALA A 421 2.64 -3.51 19.02
CA ALA A 421 3.90 -3.09 18.44
C ALA A 421 4.90 -4.27 18.37
N ALA A 422 4.96 -5.12 19.40
CA ALA A 422 5.77 -6.32 19.42
C ALA A 422 5.35 -7.31 18.32
N SER A 423 4.05 -7.55 18.14
CA SER A 423 3.49 -8.42 17.09
C SER A 423 3.80 -7.88 15.68
N MET A 424 3.71 -6.57 15.51
CA MET A 424 4.09 -5.88 14.26
C MET A 424 5.58 -6.04 13.95
N GLN A 425 6.45 -5.94 14.95
CA GLN A 425 7.88 -6.12 14.78
C GLN A 425 8.24 -7.55 14.34
N ILE A 426 7.63 -8.56 14.96
CA ILE A 426 7.80 -9.96 14.59
C ILE A 426 7.40 -10.19 13.11
N GLN A 427 6.29 -9.60 12.68
CA GLN A 427 5.84 -9.68 11.29
C GLN A 427 6.84 -9.03 10.32
N LYS A 428 7.35 -7.84 10.67
CA LYS A 428 8.38 -7.14 9.88
C LYS A 428 9.67 -7.96 9.75
N GLU A 429 10.08 -8.63 10.82
CA GLU A 429 11.26 -9.50 10.83
C GLU A 429 11.06 -10.76 9.97
N LYS A 430 9.88 -11.40 10.06
CA LYS A 430 9.51 -12.50 9.16
C LYS A 430 9.49 -12.09 7.69
N ALA A 431 8.93 -10.92 7.39
CA ALA A 431 8.91 -10.37 6.03
C ALA A 431 10.31 -10.01 5.52
N ARG A 432 11.21 -9.51 6.39
CA ARG A 432 12.63 -9.27 6.06
C ARG A 432 13.40 -10.57 5.87
N GLY A 433 13.15 -11.61 6.68
CA GLY A 433 13.77 -12.92 6.54
C GLY A 433 13.35 -13.69 5.30
N ALA A 434 12.16 -13.43 4.76
CA ALA A 434 11.64 -14.00 3.52
C ALA A 434 12.16 -13.29 2.26
N ARG A 435 12.66 -12.05 2.38
CA ARG A 435 13.42 -11.40 1.31
C ARG A 435 14.82 -11.95 1.35
N SER A 436 15.22 -12.70 0.31
CA SER A 436 16.61 -13.15 0.13
C SER A 436 17.54 -11.96 0.38
N LYS A 437 18.57 -12.16 1.19
CA LYS A 437 19.62 -11.18 1.49
C LYS A 437 20.29 -10.74 0.20
N SER A 438 19.73 -9.75 -0.48
CA SER A 438 20.54 -8.93 -1.36
C SER A 438 21.22 -7.91 -0.46
N ASN A 439 22.52 -8.13 -0.23
CA ASN A 439 23.38 -7.22 0.53
C ASN A 439 23.51 -5.90 -0.22
N TYR A 440 22.59 -4.99 0.02
CA TYR A 440 22.75 -3.59 -0.28
C TYR A 440 23.15 -2.93 1.05
N MET A 441 24.44 -2.60 1.21
CA MET A 441 25.08 -1.96 2.37
C MET A 441 25.03 -2.75 3.71
N GLY A 442 25.76 -3.86 3.79
CA GLY A 442 26.16 -4.44 5.07
C GLY A 442 27.43 -3.75 5.58
N ALA A 443 27.39 -3.25 6.79
CA ALA A 443 28.55 -2.67 7.47
C ALA A 443 29.41 -3.76 8.13
N ASP A 444 29.93 -4.71 7.34
CA ASP A 444 31.01 -5.57 7.82
C ASP A 444 32.32 -4.95 7.39
N VAL A 445 33.29 -4.89 8.33
CA VAL A 445 34.64 -4.40 8.07
C VAL A 445 35.30 -5.34 7.07
N THR A 446 35.27 -4.97 5.80
CA THR A 446 35.91 -5.74 4.70
C THR A 446 37.20 -5.05 4.27
N ALA A 447 38.11 -5.78 3.63
CA ALA A 447 39.33 -5.23 3.05
C ALA A 447 39.05 -4.01 2.13
N TYR A 448 37.88 -3.92 1.56
CA TYR A 448 37.45 -2.80 0.69
C TYR A 448 37.43 -1.44 1.38
N GLN A 449 37.23 -1.39 2.71
CA GLN A 449 37.24 -0.14 3.50
C GLN A 449 38.66 0.41 3.69
N SER A 450 39.70 -0.44 3.59
CA SER A 450 41.11 -0.05 3.75
C SER A 450 41.76 0.40 2.43
N ILE A 451 41.04 0.35 1.30
CA ILE A 451 41.53 0.81 0.01
C ILE A 451 41.70 2.33 0.03
N ASP A 452 42.87 2.82 -0.41
CA ASP A 452 43.19 4.26 -0.46
C ASP A 452 42.03 5.07 -1.07
N PRO A 453 41.51 6.10 -0.35
CA PRO A 453 40.45 6.98 -0.84
C PRO A 453 40.80 7.68 -2.16
N ALA A 454 42.09 7.89 -2.49
CA ALA A 454 42.54 8.53 -3.71
C ALA A 454 42.34 7.66 -4.96
N ILE A 455 42.16 6.34 -4.80
CA ILE A 455 41.87 5.44 -5.92
C ILE A 455 40.46 5.62 -6.36
N THR A 456 40.24 5.87 -7.65
CA THR A 456 38.92 5.96 -8.32
C THR A 456 38.95 5.09 -9.59
N THR A 457 37.76 4.74 -10.07
CA THR A 457 37.63 3.99 -11.34
C THR A 457 36.74 4.81 -12.28
N GLU A 458 37.24 5.15 -13.49
CA GLU A 458 36.46 5.81 -14.51
C GLU A 458 35.69 4.77 -15.35
N PHE A 459 34.38 5.02 -15.55
CA PHE A 459 33.55 4.16 -16.43
C PHE A 459 33.59 4.65 -17.87
N VAL A 460 34.18 3.84 -18.77
CA VAL A 460 34.33 4.12 -20.21
C VAL A 460 33.43 3.23 -21.10
N GLY A 461 32.49 2.48 -20.48
CA GLY A 461 31.72 1.41 -21.13
C GLY A 461 30.50 1.84 -21.90
N TYR A 462 30.22 3.15 -22.09
CA TYR A 462 29.11 3.59 -22.95
C TYR A 462 29.39 3.37 -24.43
N ASP A 463 30.64 3.53 -24.84
CA ASP A 463 31.03 3.52 -26.25
C ASP A 463 31.88 2.30 -26.64
N ARG A 464 32.42 1.58 -25.67
CA ARG A 464 33.33 0.46 -25.90
C ARG A 464 33.10 -0.71 -24.97
N LEU A 465 33.30 -1.94 -25.49
CA LEU A 465 33.16 -3.18 -24.74
C LEU A 465 34.51 -3.81 -24.39
N VAL A 466 35.63 -3.30 -24.98
CA VAL A 466 36.98 -3.75 -24.72
C VAL A 466 37.84 -2.54 -24.42
N HIS A 467 38.61 -2.62 -23.34
CA HIS A 467 39.51 -1.54 -22.92
C HIS A 467 40.73 -2.09 -22.18
N ASP A 468 41.89 -1.47 -22.42
CA ASP A 468 43.12 -1.80 -21.71
C ASP A 468 43.24 -0.83 -20.51
N SER A 469 43.45 -1.37 -19.32
CA SER A 469 43.54 -0.58 -18.09
C SER A 469 44.54 -1.18 -17.12
N LYS A 470 45.10 -0.32 -16.26
CA LYS A 470 46.03 -0.75 -15.22
C LYS A 470 45.29 -1.28 -14.01
N ILE A 471 45.70 -2.42 -13.49
CA ILE A 471 45.20 -2.99 -12.22
C ILE A 471 45.77 -2.20 -11.05
N THR A 472 44.86 -1.62 -10.24
CA THR A 472 45.23 -0.78 -9.09
C THR A 472 45.19 -1.52 -7.77
N VAL A 473 44.24 -2.43 -7.57
CA VAL A 473 44.08 -3.22 -6.33
C VAL A 473 43.56 -4.61 -6.67
N LEU A 474 44.08 -5.61 -5.97
CA LEU A 474 43.57 -6.97 -5.94
C LEU A 474 43.11 -7.32 -4.54
N VAL A 475 41.94 -7.94 -4.46
CA VAL A 475 41.35 -8.43 -3.20
C VAL A 475 41.12 -9.92 -3.36
N SER A 476 41.68 -10.74 -2.48
CA SER A 476 41.35 -12.17 -2.37
C SER A 476 40.08 -12.32 -1.53
N GLU A 477 39.14 -13.17 -1.95
CA GLU A 477 37.93 -13.50 -1.22
C GLU A 477 37.85 -15.01 -0.97
N THR A 478 37.64 -15.38 0.32
CA THR A 478 37.44 -16.79 0.70
C THR A 478 36.01 -16.97 1.18
N GLU A 479 35.28 -17.85 0.52
CA GLU A 479 33.90 -18.16 0.93
C GLU A 479 33.86 -18.75 2.33
N GLN A 480 32.95 -18.26 3.16
CA GLN A 480 32.65 -18.80 4.49
C GLN A 480 31.22 -19.27 4.56
N PHE A 481 30.99 -20.35 5.32
CA PHE A 481 29.67 -20.92 5.54
C PHE A 481 29.42 -21.09 7.03
N ASP A 482 28.18 -20.87 7.46
CA ASP A 482 27.75 -21.15 8.83
C ASP A 482 27.59 -22.68 9.07
N GLU A 483 27.36 -23.05 10.32
CA GLU A 483 27.18 -24.49 10.71
C GLU A 483 25.97 -25.16 10.02
N LYS A 484 25.10 -24.41 9.38
CA LYS A 484 23.93 -24.88 8.63
C LYS A 484 24.16 -24.86 7.10
N GLY A 485 25.36 -24.49 6.65
CA GLY A 485 25.72 -24.44 5.25
C GLY A 485 25.20 -23.16 4.53
N ASN A 486 24.78 -22.11 5.26
CA ASN A 486 24.47 -20.85 4.64
C ASN A 486 25.74 -20.03 4.41
N ALA A 487 25.85 -19.37 3.25
CA ALA A 487 26.99 -18.52 2.93
C ALA A 487 27.03 -17.29 3.88
N LEU A 488 28.19 -17.05 4.46
CA LEU A 488 28.52 -15.85 5.25
C LEU A 488 29.21 -14.80 4.35
N THR A 489 29.48 -13.63 4.90
CA THR A 489 30.30 -12.61 4.24
C THR A 489 31.71 -13.22 3.99
N PRO A 490 32.23 -13.22 2.74
CA PRO A 490 33.54 -13.76 2.46
C PRO A 490 34.62 -13.03 3.27
N GLU A 491 35.58 -13.77 3.78
CA GLU A 491 36.79 -13.17 4.32
C GLU A 491 37.60 -12.55 3.17
N SER A 492 37.98 -11.29 3.30
CA SER A 492 38.63 -10.53 2.24
C SER A 492 39.97 -9.93 2.69
N GLU A 493 40.98 -9.99 1.82
CA GLU A 493 42.33 -9.44 2.06
C GLU A 493 42.86 -8.78 0.78
N ILE A 494 43.53 -7.62 0.93
CA ILE A 494 44.25 -6.98 -0.18
C ILE A 494 45.53 -7.76 -0.40
N VAL A 495 45.75 -8.18 -1.66
CA VAL A 495 46.90 -9.02 -2.05
C VAL A 495 47.64 -8.43 -3.25
N GLU A 496 48.91 -8.79 -3.42
CA GLU A 496 49.70 -8.34 -4.54
C GLU A 496 49.49 -9.18 -5.82
N ALA A 497 48.95 -10.40 -5.67
CA ALA A 497 48.66 -11.30 -6.79
C ALA A 497 47.51 -12.25 -6.48
N LEU A 498 46.75 -12.60 -7.52
CA LEU A 498 45.76 -13.69 -7.50
C LEU A 498 46.26 -14.81 -8.46
N THR A 499 46.17 -16.06 -8.00
CA THR A 499 46.64 -17.21 -8.77
C THR A 499 45.50 -18.14 -9.20
N ASP A 500 45.79 -19.07 -10.08
CA ASP A 500 44.86 -20.02 -10.66
C ASP A 500 43.93 -20.66 -9.60
N GLY A 501 42.63 -20.63 -9.85
CA GLY A 501 41.57 -21.13 -8.97
C GLY A 501 41.16 -20.20 -7.86
N GLN A 502 41.87 -19.12 -7.56
CA GLN A 502 41.46 -18.15 -6.52
C GLN A 502 40.30 -17.27 -6.95
N THR A 503 39.39 -17.01 -5.99
CA THR A 503 38.30 -16.06 -6.10
C THR A 503 38.70 -14.71 -5.48
N GLY A 504 38.18 -13.62 -6.03
CA GLY A 504 38.48 -12.31 -5.52
C GLY A 504 37.85 -11.19 -6.34
N ALA A 505 38.41 -9.98 -6.16
CA ALA A 505 37.98 -8.80 -6.92
C ALA A 505 39.19 -8.02 -7.45
N ILE A 506 39.05 -7.50 -8.66
CA ILE A 506 40.03 -6.64 -9.37
C ILE A 506 39.48 -5.23 -9.46
N LEU A 507 40.25 -4.23 -9.06
CA LEU A 507 40.02 -2.80 -9.30
C LEU A 507 41.02 -2.29 -10.34
N VAL A 508 40.57 -1.40 -11.21
CA VAL A 508 41.34 -0.81 -12.31
C VAL A 508 41.14 0.70 -12.39
N GLU A 509 42.01 1.41 -13.12
CA GLU A 509 41.88 2.86 -13.34
C GLU A 509 40.65 3.20 -14.19
N GLU A 510 40.44 2.48 -15.29
CA GLU A 510 39.33 2.68 -16.23
C GLU A 510 38.66 1.34 -16.53
N THR A 511 37.30 1.31 -16.57
CA THR A 511 36.58 0.07 -16.85
C THR A 511 35.46 0.22 -17.86
N PRO A 512 35.31 -0.72 -18.82
CA PRO A 512 34.12 -0.80 -19.67
C PRO A 512 32.97 -1.55 -19.02
N PHE A 513 33.16 -2.16 -17.84
CA PHE A 513 32.15 -2.94 -17.14
C PHE A 513 31.20 -2.04 -16.38
N TYR A 514 29.90 -2.17 -16.65
CA TYR A 514 28.84 -1.48 -15.91
C TYR A 514 28.63 -2.15 -14.55
N ALA A 515 28.76 -1.40 -13.47
CA ALA A 515 28.48 -1.90 -12.14
C ALA A 515 26.99 -1.72 -11.79
N THR A 516 26.41 -2.66 -11.05
CA THR A 516 24.98 -2.64 -10.63
C THR A 516 24.58 -1.28 -10.10
N MET A 517 23.60 -0.65 -10.76
CA MET A 517 23.02 0.64 -10.36
C MET A 517 21.66 0.86 -11.05
N GLY A 518 20.74 1.59 -10.41
CA GLY A 518 19.46 1.99 -11.00
C GLY A 518 18.56 0.83 -11.44
N GLY A 519 18.74 -0.37 -10.84
CA GLY A 519 18.00 -1.58 -11.19
C GLY A 519 18.59 -2.38 -12.37
N GLN A 520 19.60 -1.86 -13.06
CA GLN A 520 20.31 -2.63 -14.11
C GLN A 520 21.34 -3.56 -13.47
N GLN A 521 21.34 -4.83 -13.87
CA GLN A 521 22.33 -5.84 -13.48
C GLN A 521 23.73 -5.47 -14.00
N ALA A 522 24.74 -5.84 -13.22
CA ALA A 522 26.15 -5.68 -13.60
C ALA A 522 26.53 -6.46 -14.86
N ASP A 523 27.54 -5.96 -15.53
CA ASP A 523 28.19 -6.73 -16.59
C ASP A 523 29.06 -7.87 -16.06
N ILE A 524 29.15 -8.88 -16.89
CA ILE A 524 30.05 -10.00 -16.76
C ILE A 524 31.03 -10.02 -17.94
N GLY A 525 32.10 -10.81 -17.85
CA GLY A 525 33.06 -10.91 -18.92
C GLY A 525 34.41 -11.47 -18.48
N VAL A 526 35.49 -11.02 -19.13
CA VAL A 526 36.84 -11.54 -18.90
C VAL A 526 37.86 -10.40 -18.80
N ILE A 527 38.76 -10.53 -17.84
CA ILE A 527 39.94 -9.65 -17.69
C ILE A 527 41.17 -10.52 -17.99
N THR A 528 41.99 -10.11 -18.94
CA THR A 528 43.22 -10.87 -19.35
C THR A 528 44.46 -10.02 -19.19
N THR A 529 45.50 -10.63 -18.65
CA THR A 529 46.87 -10.11 -18.67
C THR A 529 47.79 -11.05 -19.48
N PRO A 530 49.03 -10.70 -19.80
CA PRO A 530 49.95 -11.61 -20.45
C PRO A 530 50.18 -12.93 -19.69
N ASN A 531 49.97 -12.90 -18.35
CA ASN A 531 50.30 -14.01 -17.46
C ASN A 531 49.06 -14.70 -16.89
N GLY A 532 47.86 -14.18 -17.08
CA GLY A 532 46.65 -14.75 -16.45
C GLY A 532 45.33 -14.35 -17.11
N GLU A 533 44.29 -15.07 -16.72
CA GLU A 533 42.91 -14.84 -17.14
C GLU A 533 41.96 -14.90 -15.93
N PHE A 534 41.06 -13.94 -15.83
CA PHE A 534 40.09 -13.80 -14.77
C PHE A 534 38.68 -13.68 -15.35
N VAL A 535 37.81 -14.59 -14.97
CA VAL A 535 36.39 -14.54 -15.39
C VAL A 535 35.61 -13.71 -14.38
N VAL A 536 35.04 -12.61 -14.86
CA VAL A 536 34.21 -11.68 -14.08
C VAL A 536 32.78 -12.21 -14.05
N THR A 537 32.24 -12.45 -12.84
CA THR A 537 30.86 -12.92 -12.61
C THR A 537 29.94 -11.84 -12.06
N ASP A 538 30.51 -10.75 -11.50
CA ASP A 538 29.77 -9.61 -10.97
C ASP A 538 30.65 -8.35 -10.99
N THR A 539 30.01 -7.19 -11.14
CA THR A 539 30.67 -5.87 -11.08
C THR A 539 29.90 -4.96 -10.14
N PHE A 540 30.56 -4.44 -9.11
CA PHE A 540 29.92 -3.73 -8.03
C PHE A 540 30.60 -2.40 -7.71
N ARG A 541 29.83 -1.47 -7.13
CA ARG A 541 30.36 -0.16 -6.72
C ARG A 541 30.81 -0.17 -5.27
N LEU A 542 31.91 0.54 -5.03
CA LEU A 542 32.45 0.85 -3.71
C LEU A 542 32.36 2.35 -3.44
N GLN A 543 32.52 2.74 -2.17
CA GLN A 543 32.57 4.15 -1.79
C GLN A 543 33.74 4.87 -2.46
N GLY A 544 33.57 6.18 -2.75
CA GLY A 544 34.59 7.00 -3.36
C GLY A 544 34.79 6.75 -4.87
N GLY A 545 33.75 6.27 -5.58
CA GLY A 545 33.80 6.15 -7.04
C GLY A 545 34.61 4.98 -7.57
N LYS A 546 34.86 3.96 -6.74
CA LYS A 546 35.59 2.75 -7.12
C LYS A 546 34.66 1.69 -7.70
N VAL A 547 35.16 0.87 -8.63
CA VAL A 547 34.44 -0.28 -9.19
C VAL A 547 35.28 -1.55 -8.99
N GLY A 548 34.68 -2.57 -8.36
CA GLY A 548 35.25 -3.89 -8.18
C GLY A 548 34.68 -4.91 -9.16
N HIS A 549 35.51 -5.70 -9.79
CA HIS A 549 35.17 -6.80 -10.70
C HIS A 549 35.38 -8.11 -9.94
N ARG A 550 34.29 -8.72 -9.47
CA ARG A 550 34.35 -10.00 -8.72
C ARG A 550 34.34 -11.17 -9.66
N GLY A 551 35.15 -12.18 -9.36
CA GLY A 551 35.24 -13.37 -10.16
C GLY A 551 36.33 -14.36 -9.71
N LYS A 552 36.87 -15.09 -10.67
CA LYS A 552 37.83 -16.16 -10.41
C LYS A 552 38.95 -16.18 -11.47
N VAL A 553 40.20 -16.40 -11.01
CA VAL A 553 41.31 -16.68 -11.93
C VAL A 553 41.13 -18.09 -12.51
N THR A 554 41.00 -18.15 -13.83
CA THR A 554 40.79 -19.42 -14.57
C THR A 554 42.09 -19.97 -15.17
N ARG A 555 43.12 -19.12 -15.21
CA ARG A 555 44.42 -19.52 -15.74
C ARG A 555 45.52 -18.54 -15.29
N GLY A 556 46.63 -19.07 -14.81
CA GLY A 556 47.86 -18.35 -14.54
C GLY A 556 47.81 -17.46 -13.29
N MET A 557 48.33 -16.24 -13.39
CA MET A 557 48.44 -15.30 -12.28
C MET A 557 48.18 -13.86 -12.76
N ILE A 558 47.52 -13.08 -11.90
CA ILE A 558 47.27 -11.63 -12.12
C ILE A 558 47.93 -10.86 -10.98
N GLN A 559 48.65 -9.77 -11.29
CA GLN A 559 49.35 -8.96 -10.32
C GLN A 559 48.91 -7.51 -10.31
N THR A 560 49.02 -6.86 -9.17
CA THR A 560 48.83 -5.41 -9.03
C THR A 560 49.86 -4.69 -9.93
N GLY A 561 49.42 -3.70 -10.70
CA GLY A 561 50.23 -2.95 -11.65
C GLY A 561 50.28 -3.50 -13.06
N ASP A 562 49.77 -4.71 -13.32
CA ASP A 562 49.63 -5.26 -14.68
C ASP A 562 48.72 -4.39 -15.53
N ILE A 563 49.04 -4.32 -16.84
CA ILE A 563 48.09 -3.81 -17.83
C ILE A 563 47.21 -4.98 -18.27
N ALA A 564 45.93 -4.85 -18.06
CA ALA A 564 44.96 -5.87 -18.36
C ALA A 564 44.01 -5.42 -19.48
N THR A 565 43.65 -6.32 -20.36
CA THR A 565 42.58 -6.13 -21.35
C THR A 565 41.28 -6.61 -20.72
N LEU A 566 40.34 -5.66 -20.49
CA LEU A 566 39.01 -5.88 -20.00
C LEU A 566 38.06 -6.09 -21.16
N LYS A 567 37.35 -7.20 -21.19
CA LYS A 567 36.37 -7.53 -22.25
C LYS A 567 35.01 -7.89 -21.65
N VAL A 568 34.05 -7.01 -21.84
CA VAL A 568 32.65 -7.23 -21.44
C VAL A 568 32.00 -8.30 -22.32
N ASP A 569 31.17 -9.17 -21.73
CA ASP A 569 30.31 -10.08 -22.49
C ASP A 569 29.33 -9.27 -23.34
N ARG A 570 29.52 -9.33 -24.66
CA ARG A 570 28.75 -8.55 -25.63
C ARG A 570 27.28 -8.92 -25.62
N GLU A 571 26.98 -10.23 -25.61
CA GLU A 571 25.61 -10.72 -25.70
C GLU A 571 24.80 -10.32 -24.46
N ASN A 572 25.38 -10.52 -23.28
CA ASN A 572 24.76 -10.14 -22.01
C ASN A 572 24.48 -8.63 -21.94
N ARG A 573 25.47 -7.78 -22.35
CA ARG A 573 25.32 -6.32 -22.39
C ARG A 573 24.23 -5.87 -23.37
N GLU A 574 24.21 -6.44 -24.58
CA GLU A 574 23.24 -6.07 -25.61
C GLU A 574 21.82 -6.45 -25.20
N LEU A 575 21.60 -7.64 -24.64
CA LEU A 575 20.30 -8.08 -24.14
C LEU A 575 19.82 -7.22 -22.95
N THR A 576 20.72 -6.94 -22.01
CA THR A 576 20.44 -6.03 -20.89
C THR A 576 20.06 -4.63 -21.37
N GLY A 577 20.78 -4.08 -22.35
CA GLY A 577 20.48 -2.77 -22.95
C GLY A 577 19.12 -2.72 -23.67
N LYS A 578 18.71 -3.83 -24.34
CA LYS A 578 17.36 -3.97 -24.94
C LYS A 578 16.28 -3.93 -23.88
N ASN A 579 16.41 -4.74 -22.83
CA ASN A 579 15.47 -4.78 -21.72
C ASN A 579 15.41 -3.44 -20.98
N HIS A 580 16.54 -2.75 -20.78
CA HIS A 580 16.58 -1.44 -20.15
C HIS A 580 15.86 -0.37 -21.00
N SER A 581 16.11 -0.35 -22.29
CA SER A 581 15.44 0.59 -23.20
C SER A 581 13.93 0.33 -23.27
N ALA A 582 13.52 -0.95 -23.27
CA ALA A 582 12.11 -1.33 -23.19
C ALA A 582 11.43 -0.88 -21.88
N THR A 583 12.19 -0.84 -20.77
CA THR A 583 11.67 -0.37 -19.47
C THR A 583 11.24 1.11 -19.54
N HIS A 584 11.99 1.98 -20.20
CA HIS A 584 11.62 3.38 -20.41
C HIS A 584 10.37 3.53 -21.29
N LEU A 585 10.28 2.76 -22.37
CA LEU A 585 9.08 2.74 -23.21
C LEU A 585 7.86 2.25 -22.41
N LEU A 586 8.03 1.21 -21.58
CA LEU A 586 6.99 0.67 -20.70
C LEU A 586 6.51 1.70 -19.67
N GLN A 587 7.43 2.40 -19.00
CA GLN A 587 7.07 3.44 -18.02
C GLN A 587 6.22 4.53 -18.68
N LYS A 588 6.61 5.01 -19.84
CA LYS A 588 5.85 6.04 -20.57
C LYS A 588 4.50 5.51 -21.05
N ALA A 589 4.43 4.27 -21.54
CA ALA A 589 3.18 3.63 -21.96
C ALA A 589 2.21 3.47 -20.78
N LEU A 590 2.69 3.01 -19.63
CA LEU A 590 1.88 2.91 -18.40
C LEU A 590 1.30 4.25 -17.98
N ARG A 591 2.11 5.31 -17.99
CA ARG A 591 1.62 6.67 -17.68
C ARG A 591 0.59 7.17 -18.70
N THR A 592 0.73 6.78 -19.96
CA THR A 592 -0.23 7.15 -21.02
C THR A 592 -1.58 6.46 -20.84
N VAL A 593 -1.58 5.17 -20.45
CA VAL A 593 -2.81 4.37 -20.32
C VAL A 593 -3.47 4.56 -18.96
N LEU A 594 -2.68 4.56 -17.88
CA LEU A 594 -3.20 4.56 -16.51
C LEU A 594 -3.25 5.96 -15.88
N GLY A 595 -2.46 6.90 -16.41
CA GLY A 595 -2.42 8.29 -15.90
C GLY A 595 -1.11 8.69 -15.22
N GLY A 596 -0.98 10.00 -14.95
CA GLY A 596 0.24 10.62 -14.45
C GLY A 596 0.70 10.18 -13.05
N HIS A 597 -0.14 9.49 -12.28
CA HIS A 597 0.18 8.96 -10.95
C HIS A 597 1.11 7.75 -10.97
N VAL A 598 1.32 7.15 -12.15
CA VAL A 598 2.24 6.02 -12.31
C VAL A 598 3.67 6.51 -12.16
N GLU A 599 4.33 6.04 -11.09
CA GLU A 599 5.73 6.32 -10.78
C GLU A 599 6.48 5.02 -10.52
N GLN A 600 7.76 4.99 -10.83
CA GLN A 600 8.60 3.84 -10.56
C GLN A 600 8.75 3.65 -9.04
N ALA A 601 8.39 2.46 -8.55
CA ALA A 601 8.62 2.02 -7.18
C ALA A 601 9.82 1.07 -7.07
N GLY A 602 10.24 0.46 -8.18
CA GLY A 602 11.40 -0.41 -8.29
C GLY A 602 11.61 -0.88 -9.72
N SER A 603 12.83 -1.33 -10.02
CA SER A 603 13.20 -1.90 -11.32
C SER A 603 14.23 -3.00 -11.15
N LEU A 604 14.19 -4.00 -12.01
CA LEU A 604 15.26 -4.99 -12.21
C LEU A 604 15.35 -5.29 -13.70
N VAL A 605 16.51 -5.04 -14.26
CA VAL A 605 16.80 -5.28 -15.68
C VAL A 605 17.97 -6.22 -15.78
N THR A 606 17.75 -7.39 -16.38
CA THR A 606 18.76 -8.43 -16.64
C THR A 606 18.82 -8.70 -18.14
N ALA A 607 19.73 -9.56 -18.57
CA ALA A 607 19.78 -10.04 -19.95
C ALA A 607 18.53 -10.85 -20.33
N ASP A 608 17.96 -11.60 -19.37
CA ASP A 608 16.84 -12.51 -19.62
C ASP A 608 15.50 -11.78 -19.70
N ARG A 609 15.26 -10.80 -18.80
CA ARG A 609 13.97 -10.11 -18.65
C ARG A 609 14.08 -8.76 -17.98
N LEU A 610 13.02 -8.00 -18.06
CA LEU A 610 12.82 -6.83 -17.24
C LEU A 610 11.67 -7.03 -16.24
N ARG A 611 11.79 -6.37 -15.10
CA ARG A 611 10.76 -6.26 -14.06
C ARG A 611 10.61 -4.80 -13.67
N PHE A 612 9.39 -4.32 -13.69
CA PHE A 612 9.06 -2.94 -13.38
C PHE A 612 7.97 -2.87 -12.32
N ASP A 613 8.30 -2.29 -11.17
CA ASP A 613 7.38 -2.06 -10.06
C ASP A 613 6.94 -0.59 -10.11
N PHE A 614 5.64 -0.36 -10.08
CA PHE A 614 5.07 0.99 -10.25
C PHE A 614 3.88 1.23 -9.34
N THR A 615 3.61 2.51 -9.04
CA THR A 615 2.47 2.91 -8.22
C THR A 615 1.18 2.81 -9.02
N HIS A 616 0.28 1.92 -8.59
CA HIS A 616 -1.08 1.83 -9.10
C HIS A 616 -1.97 1.08 -8.10
N PHE A 617 -3.23 1.49 -8.01
CA PHE A 617 -4.16 1.10 -6.93
C PHE A 617 -4.96 -0.17 -7.23
N SER A 618 -5.03 -0.64 -8.48
CA SER A 618 -5.80 -1.82 -8.90
C SER A 618 -4.98 -2.75 -9.79
N ALA A 619 -5.44 -3.99 -9.96
CA ALA A 619 -4.95 -4.86 -11.02
C ALA A 619 -5.30 -4.23 -12.38
N MET A 620 -4.38 -4.35 -13.33
CA MET A 620 -4.64 -3.91 -14.70
C MET A 620 -5.61 -4.87 -15.38
N THR A 621 -6.49 -4.32 -16.24
CA THR A 621 -7.35 -5.14 -17.06
C THR A 621 -6.59 -5.72 -18.25
N ALA A 622 -7.15 -6.75 -18.88
CA ALA A 622 -6.56 -7.36 -20.07
C ALA A 622 -6.44 -6.35 -21.22
N GLU A 623 -7.40 -5.43 -21.33
CA GLU A 623 -7.44 -4.37 -22.33
C GLU A 623 -6.33 -3.33 -22.07
N GLU A 624 -6.14 -2.90 -20.81
CA GLU A 624 -5.06 -1.98 -20.41
C GLU A 624 -3.69 -2.59 -20.68
N LEU A 625 -3.48 -3.87 -20.32
CA LEU A 625 -2.24 -4.59 -20.62
C LEU A 625 -1.97 -4.67 -22.11
N ALA A 626 -2.97 -5.03 -22.92
CA ALA A 626 -2.85 -5.10 -24.36
C ALA A 626 -2.55 -3.72 -24.98
N GLN A 627 -3.14 -2.66 -24.47
CA GLN A 627 -2.89 -1.30 -24.93
C GLN A 627 -1.46 -0.83 -24.59
N VAL A 628 -0.97 -1.09 -23.39
CA VAL A 628 0.42 -0.80 -22.97
C VAL A 628 1.40 -1.54 -23.86
N GLU A 629 1.20 -2.85 -24.06
CA GLU A 629 2.04 -3.69 -24.91
C GLU A 629 2.05 -3.20 -26.36
N LYS A 630 0.89 -2.81 -26.87
CA LYS A 630 0.77 -2.24 -28.22
C LYS A 630 1.57 -0.94 -28.35
N ILE A 631 1.41 0.00 -27.39
CA ILE A 631 2.14 1.28 -27.42
C ILE A 631 3.65 1.04 -27.43
N VAL A 632 4.17 0.15 -26.58
CA VAL A 632 5.61 -0.16 -26.54
C VAL A 632 6.09 -0.72 -27.88
N ASN A 633 5.38 -1.69 -28.45
CA ASN A 633 5.74 -2.28 -29.75
C ASN A 633 5.62 -1.28 -30.92
N ASP A 634 4.65 -0.36 -30.88
CA ASP A 634 4.52 0.71 -31.87
C ASP A 634 5.78 1.61 -31.84
N GLN A 635 6.33 1.95 -30.66
CA GLN A 635 7.56 2.74 -30.54
C GLN A 635 8.82 1.97 -30.95
N ILE A 636 8.86 0.65 -30.73
CA ILE A 636 9.92 -0.22 -31.23
C ILE A 636 9.91 -0.23 -32.76
N THR A 637 8.73 -0.40 -33.36
CA THR A 637 8.54 -0.44 -34.82
C THR A 637 8.83 0.92 -35.48
N ALA A 638 8.54 2.02 -34.78
CA ALA A 638 8.84 3.38 -35.23
C ALA A 638 10.35 3.67 -35.32
N ALA A 639 11.21 2.77 -34.82
CA ALA A 639 12.66 2.87 -34.93
C ALA A 639 13.22 4.22 -34.44
N LEU A 640 12.78 4.65 -33.26
CA LEU A 640 13.18 5.94 -32.69
C LEU A 640 14.68 5.97 -32.34
N PRO A 641 15.40 7.07 -32.63
CA PRO A 641 16.77 7.22 -32.16
C PRO A 641 16.81 7.35 -30.65
N VAL A 642 17.78 6.70 -30.02
CA VAL A 642 18.05 6.82 -28.58
C VAL A 642 19.29 7.70 -28.41
N VAL A 643 19.07 8.92 -27.95
CA VAL A 643 20.13 9.93 -27.79
C VAL A 643 20.39 10.13 -26.31
N THR A 644 21.67 10.22 -25.95
CA THR A 644 22.09 10.47 -24.56
C THR A 644 22.95 11.71 -24.49
N GLU A 645 22.61 12.60 -23.57
CA GLU A 645 23.31 13.87 -23.35
C GLU A 645 23.62 14.03 -21.87
N VAL A 646 24.79 14.59 -21.55
CA VAL A 646 25.16 14.96 -20.19
C VAL A 646 24.99 16.48 -20.07
N MET A 647 24.21 16.91 -19.10
CA MET A 647 23.91 18.32 -18.87
C MET A 647 23.75 18.62 -17.38
N SER A 648 23.63 19.88 -17.00
CA SER A 648 23.32 20.24 -15.62
C SER A 648 21.91 19.78 -15.23
N LEU A 649 21.67 19.51 -13.93
CA LEU A 649 20.37 19.11 -13.44
C LEU A 649 19.28 20.16 -13.74
N GLU A 650 19.63 21.46 -13.74
CA GLU A 650 18.72 22.54 -14.08
C GLU A 650 18.30 22.54 -15.56
N GLU A 651 19.25 22.26 -16.46
CA GLU A 651 18.96 22.12 -17.89
C GLU A 651 18.09 20.91 -18.15
N ALA A 652 18.38 19.78 -17.49
CA ALA A 652 17.60 18.55 -17.59
C ALA A 652 16.13 18.76 -17.14
N LYS A 653 15.89 19.49 -16.06
CA LYS A 653 14.53 19.85 -15.64
C LYS A 653 13.78 20.67 -16.70
N LYS A 654 14.45 21.55 -17.44
CA LYS A 654 13.83 22.36 -18.51
C LYS A 654 13.42 21.52 -19.73
N THR A 655 14.07 20.37 -19.96
CA THR A 655 13.68 19.45 -21.04
C THR A 655 12.41 18.64 -20.73
N GLY A 656 11.89 18.73 -19.52
CA GLY A 656 10.78 17.91 -19.05
C GLY A 656 11.19 16.45 -18.75
N ALA A 657 12.49 16.20 -18.57
CA ALA A 657 13.00 14.89 -18.23
C ALA A 657 12.41 14.38 -16.90
N MET A 658 11.91 13.14 -16.90
CA MET A 658 11.46 12.48 -15.67
C MET A 658 12.67 12.09 -14.83
N ALA A 659 12.64 12.54 -13.55
CA ALA A 659 13.61 12.14 -12.54
C ALA A 659 12.96 11.13 -11.59
N LEU A 660 13.69 10.13 -11.14
CA LEU A 660 13.20 9.18 -10.13
C LEU A 660 13.15 9.86 -8.76
N PHE A 661 12.03 9.73 -8.06
CA PHE A 661 11.88 10.23 -6.70
C PHE A 661 12.81 9.47 -5.73
N GLY A 662 13.61 10.24 -4.96
CA GLY A 662 14.46 9.70 -3.89
C GLY A 662 15.91 9.42 -4.29
N GLU A 663 16.32 9.58 -5.55
CA GLU A 663 17.74 9.53 -5.94
C GLU A 663 18.42 10.89 -5.75
N LYS A 664 19.65 10.86 -5.18
CA LYS A 664 20.51 12.05 -5.10
C LYS A 664 21.28 12.19 -6.41
N TYR A 665 20.85 13.11 -7.23
CA TYR A 665 21.54 13.44 -8.47
C TYR A 665 22.71 14.39 -8.21
N GLY A 666 23.84 14.20 -8.93
CA GLY A 666 24.94 15.14 -8.92
C GLY A 666 24.62 16.44 -9.68
N GLU A 667 25.60 17.35 -9.76
CA GLU A 667 25.46 18.60 -10.54
C GLU A 667 25.23 18.33 -12.04
N HIS A 668 25.79 17.24 -12.56
CA HIS A 668 25.64 16.78 -13.94
C HIS A 668 24.89 15.47 -13.99
N VAL A 669 23.92 15.38 -14.87
CA VAL A 669 23.05 14.21 -15.05
C VAL A 669 23.04 13.77 -16.51
N ARG A 670 22.86 12.46 -16.72
CA ARG A 670 22.71 11.87 -18.04
C ARG A 670 21.22 11.77 -18.39
N VAL A 671 20.82 12.43 -19.47
CA VAL A 671 19.47 12.43 -20.02
C VAL A 671 19.41 11.48 -21.18
N VAL A 672 18.48 10.53 -21.14
CA VAL A 672 18.20 9.56 -22.22
C VAL A 672 16.89 9.95 -22.89
N ARG A 673 16.95 10.17 -24.21
CA ARG A 673 15.79 10.55 -25.03
C ARG A 673 15.53 9.51 -26.10
N MET A 674 14.30 9.02 -26.19
CA MET A 674 13.84 8.10 -27.23
C MET A 674 12.85 8.80 -28.15
N GLY A 675 13.36 9.44 -29.20
CA GLY A 675 12.59 10.38 -30.03
C GLY A 675 11.90 11.45 -29.17
N ASP A 676 10.63 11.73 -29.49
CA ASP A 676 9.76 12.62 -28.69
C ASP A 676 8.87 11.83 -27.71
N PHE A 677 9.03 10.51 -27.61
CA PHE A 677 8.14 9.67 -26.79
C PHE A 677 8.54 9.63 -25.32
N SER A 678 9.82 9.39 -24.99
CA SER A 678 10.31 9.35 -23.60
C SER A 678 11.59 10.18 -23.44
N THR A 679 11.68 10.91 -22.31
CA THR A 679 12.88 11.64 -21.89
C THR A 679 13.02 11.45 -20.38
N GLU A 680 14.13 10.80 -19.95
CA GLU A 680 14.33 10.40 -18.57
C GLU A 680 15.78 10.56 -18.10
N LEU A 681 16.02 10.79 -16.80
CA LEU A 681 17.34 10.73 -16.20
C LEU A 681 17.75 9.28 -16.00
N CYS A 682 18.80 8.83 -16.69
CA CYS A 682 19.23 7.44 -16.59
C CYS A 682 20.73 7.26 -16.83
N GLY A 683 21.42 6.61 -15.88
CA GLY A 683 22.84 6.24 -15.98
C GLY A 683 23.10 4.85 -16.61
N GLY A 684 22.07 4.13 -17.04
CA GLY A 684 22.21 2.78 -17.58
C GLY A 684 22.67 2.70 -19.04
N THR A 685 22.82 1.47 -19.52
CA THR A 685 23.20 1.20 -20.93
C THR A 685 21.95 0.96 -21.77
N HIS A 686 21.93 1.49 -22.99
CA HIS A 686 20.78 1.48 -23.88
C HIS A 686 21.16 1.09 -25.31
N VAL A 687 20.14 0.71 -26.08
CA VAL A 687 20.27 0.52 -27.53
C VAL A 687 20.42 1.89 -28.22
N ALA A 688 21.05 1.94 -29.39
CA ALA A 688 21.17 3.17 -30.18
C ALA A 688 19.84 3.54 -30.91
N ASN A 689 18.96 2.56 -31.11
CA ASN A 689 17.67 2.73 -31.78
C ASN A 689 16.66 1.75 -31.19
N THR A 690 15.40 2.17 -30.99
CA THR A 690 14.36 1.34 -30.37
C THR A 690 14.07 0.05 -31.15
N SER A 691 14.28 0.02 -32.49
CA SER A 691 14.10 -1.19 -33.31
C SER A 691 15.03 -2.34 -32.90
N ALA A 692 16.19 -2.04 -32.28
CA ALA A 692 17.12 -3.06 -31.81
C ALA A 692 16.58 -3.88 -30.62
N ILE A 693 15.53 -3.39 -29.95
CA ILE A 693 14.81 -4.14 -28.88
C ILE A 693 14.15 -5.40 -29.49
N GLY A 694 13.71 -5.33 -30.74
CA GLY A 694 12.99 -6.41 -31.44
C GLY A 694 11.50 -6.38 -31.14
N CYS A 695 11.05 -7.29 -30.29
CA CYS A 695 9.64 -7.34 -29.84
C CYS A 695 9.59 -7.28 -28.33
N PHE A 696 8.44 -6.81 -27.79
CA PHE A 696 8.17 -6.71 -26.36
C PHE A 696 6.90 -7.48 -26.01
N LYS A 697 6.90 -8.23 -24.91
CA LYS A 697 5.74 -8.97 -24.39
C LYS A 697 5.68 -8.91 -22.88
N ILE A 698 4.52 -8.52 -22.34
CA ILE A 698 4.20 -8.65 -20.91
C ILE A 698 3.85 -10.12 -20.64
N ILE A 699 4.57 -10.75 -19.70
CA ILE A 699 4.36 -12.14 -19.29
C ILE A 699 3.63 -12.27 -17.94
N GLY A 700 3.60 -11.21 -17.16
CA GLY A 700 2.91 -11.22 -15.87
C GLY A 700 2.64 -9.82 -15.33
N GLU A 701 1.53 -9.68 -14.61
CA GLU A 701 1.16 -8.51 -13.83
C GLU A 701 0.66 -8.98 -12.48
N SER A 702 1.17 -8.39 -11.38
CA SER A 702 0.81 -8.79 -10.01
C SER A 702 0.95 -7.65 -9.01
N GLY A 703 0.24 -7.75 -7.86
CA GLY A 703 0.42 -6.85 -6.74
C GLY A 703 1.56 -7.33 -5.83
N ILE A 704 2.47 -6.44 -5.44
CA ILE A 704 3.58 -6.75 -4.53
C ILE A 704 3.47 -6.06 -3.18
N ALA A 705 2.77 -4.94 -3.14
CA ALA A 705 2.45 -4.18 -1.93
C ALA A 705 1.14 -3.41 -2.15
N ALA A 706 0.60 -2.83 -1.09
CA ALA A 706 -0.55 -1.95 -1.22
C ALA A 706 -0.20 -0.74 -2.09
N GLY A 707 -0.96 -0.55 -3.19
CA GLY A 707 -0.73 0.54 -4.13
C GLY A 707 0.50 0.37 -5.04
N VAL A 708 1.14 -0.80 -5.07
CA VAL A 708 2.29 -1.10 -5.96
C VAL A 708 2.02 -2.34 -6.79
N ARG A 709 2.12 -2.19 -8.10
CA ARG A 709 1.97 -3.25 -9.08
C ARG A 709 3.31 -3.59 -9.71
N ARG A 710 3.46 -4.81 -10.17
CA ARG A 710 4.65 -5.33 -10.85
C ARG A 710 4.29 -5.82 -12.23
N ILE A 711 5.04 -5.41 -13.23
CA ILE A 711 5.06 -6.01 -14.56
C ILE A 711 6.38 -6.77 -14.75
N GLU A 712 6.29 -7.97 -15.30
CA GLU A 712 7.41 -8.72 -15.86
C GLU A 712 7.23 -8.83 -17.36
N ALA A 713 8.30 -8.55 -18.12
CA ALA A 713 8.24 -8.56 -19.57
C ALA A 713 9.55 -9.08 -20.18
N LEU A 714 9.44 -9.53 -21.43
CA LEU A 714 10.52 -10.08 -22.24
C LEU A 714 10.71 -9.28 -23.52
N THR A 715 11.97 -9.28 -24.00
CA THR A 715 12.31 -8.71 -25.32
C THR A 715 13.18 -9.68 -26.12
N SER A 716 13.32 -9.42 -27.40
CA SER A 716 14.31 -10.07 -28.29
C SER A 716 14.33 -11.60 -28.15
N THR A 717 15.54 -12.19 -27.95
CA THR A 717 15.76 -13.64 -27.81
C THR A 717 15.05 -14.25 -26.61
N GLY A 718 14.93 -13.54 -25.48
CA GLY A 718 14.16 -14.00 -24.32
C GLY A 718 12.69 -14.27 -24.67
N LEU A 719 12.09 -13.39 -25.48
CA LEU A 719 10.73 -13.57 -25.97
C LEU A 719 10.62 -14.74 -26.97
N MET A 720 11.61 -14.92 -27.84
CA MET A 720 11.62 -16.03 -28.79
C MET A 720 11.70 -17.37 -28.08
N ASN A 721 12.57 -17.48 -27.06
CA ASN A 721 12.67 -18.68 -26.23
C ASN A 721 11.34 -18.99 -25.50
N TYR A 722 10.70 -17.97 -24.96
CA TYR A 722 9.38 -18.11 -24.30
C TYR A 722 8.30 -18.65 -25.27
N TYR A 723 8.25 -18.14 -26.51
CA TYR A 723 7.30 -18.67 -27.49
C TYR A 723 7.64 -20.10 -27.90
N GLN A 724 8.94 -20.44 -28.02
CA GLN A 724 9.35 -21.80 -28.32
C GLN A 724 8.95 -22.80 -27.20
N GLU A 725 9.06 -22.40 -25.95
CA GLU A 725 8.61 -23.21 -24.79
C GLU A 725 7.08 -23.41 -24.81
N ILE A 726 6.31 -22.34 -25.11
CA ILE A 726 4.85 -22.45 -25.25
C ILE A 726 4.49 -23.38 -26.42
N GLU A 727 5.14 -23.25 -27.58
CA GLU A 727 4.91 -24.09 -28.76
C GLU A 727 5.22 -25.55 -28.44
N ASN A 728 6.37 -25.82 -27.81
CA ASN A 728 6.74 -27.17 -27.36
C ASN A 728 5.71 -27.76 -26.40
N SER A 729 5.26 -26.98 -25.41
CA SER A 729 4.24 -27.41 -24.46
C SER A 729 2.90 -27.73 -25.13
N LEU A 730 2.52 -26.90 -26.10
CA LEU A 730 1.29 -27.09 -26.90
C LEU A 730 1.38 -28.37 -27.74
N HIS A 731 2.52 -28.63 -28.37
CA HIS A 731 2.77 -29.86 -29.12
C HIS A 731 2.72 -31.10 -28.21
N GLN A 732 3.36 -31.08 -27.05
CA GLN A 732 3.33 -32.16 -26.07
C GLN A 732 1.88 -32.43 -25.57
N ALA A 733 1.12 -31.38 -25.29
CA ALA A 733 -0.29 -31.53 -24.88
C ALA A 733 -1.14 -32.13 -26.00
N ALA A 734 -0.94 -31.73 -27.24
CA ALA A 734 -1.63 -32.27 -28.41
C ALA A 734 -1.27 -33.74 -28.64
N GLU A 735 -0.01 -34.11 -28.50
CA GLU A 735 0.46 -35.51 -28.58
C GLU A 735 -0.15 -36.37 -27.46
N ALA A 736 -0.18 -35.90 -26.23
CA ALA A 736 -0.81 -36.59 -25.11
C ALA A 736 -2.30 -36.81 -25.34
N ALA A 737 -3.00 -35.86 -25.93
CA ALA A 737 -4.40 -35.94 -26.34
C ALA A 737 -4.61 -36.72 -27.66
N LYS A 738 -3.53 -37.21 -28.30
CA LYS A 738 -3.55 -37.88 -29.62
C LYS A 738 -4.24 -37.07 -30.69
N THR A 739 -3.85 -35.82 -30.86
CA THR A 739 -4.40 -34.89 -31.84
C THR A 739 -3.33 -33.90 -32.34
N THR A 740 -3.72 -32.93 -33.15
CA THR A 740 -2.85 -31.81 -33.56
C THR A 740 -3.12 -30.60 -32.69
N PRO A 741 -2.16 -29.65 -32.53
CA PRO A 741 -2.35 -28.40 -31.80
C PRO A 741 -3.64 -27.65 -32.18
N ALA A 742 -3.95 -27.57 -33.48
CA ALA A 742 -5.15 -26.89 -34.01
C ALA A 742 -6.47 -27.53 -33.53
N ASN A 743 -6.46 -28.83 -33.24
CA ASN A 743 -7.66 -29.58 -32.86
C ASN A 743 -7.71 -29.92 -31.36
N LEU A 744 -6.75 -29.41 -30.57
CA LEU A 744 -6.57 -29.78 -29.18
C LEU A 744 -7.80 -29.44 -28.31
N VAL A 745 -8.34 -28.24 -28.45
CA VAL A 745 -9.56 -27.81 -27.71
C VAL A 745 -10.76 -28.68 -28.07
N THR A 746 -10.97 -28.97 -29.34
CA THR A 746 -12.06 -29.84 -29.83
C THR A 746 -11.91 -31.25 -29.24
N LYS A 747 -10.69 -31.80 -29.24
CA LYS A 747 -10.41 -33.12 -28.68
C LYS A 747 -10.65 -33.18 -27.17
N ILE A 748 -10.21 -32.15 -26.42
CA ILE A 748 -10.42 -32.06 -24.95
C ILE A 748 -11.92 -32.02 -24.65
N ASN A 749 -12.70 -31.22 -25.37
CA ASN A 749 -14.15 -31.16 -25.18
C ASN A 749 -14.82 -32.51 -25.48
N ALA A 750 -14.42 -33.20 -26.56
CA ALA A 750 -14.91 -34.53 -26.85
C ALA A 750 -14.54 -35.55 -25.76
N MET A 751 -13.33 -35.49 -25.20
CA MET A 751 -12.92 -36.36 -24.09
C MET A 751 -13.75 -36.08 -22.82
N GLN A 752 -14.07 -34.83 -22.54
CA GLN A 752 -14.93 -34.49 -21.39
C GLN A 752 -16.36 -35.02 -21.57
N GLU A 753 -16.94 -34.90 -22.79
CA GLU A 753 -18.24 -35.47 -23.10
C GLU A 753 -18.24 -36.99 -22.95
N GLU A 754 -17.20 -37.67 -23.46
CA GLU A 754 -17.02 -39.14 -23.31
C GLU A 754 -16.93 -39.56 -21.84
N ILE A 755 -16.16 -38.85 -21.02
CA ILE A 755 -16.04 -39.07 -19.57
C ILE A 755 -17.42 -38.92 -18.91
N HIS A 756 -18.19 -37.91 -19.20
CA HIS A 756 -19.56 -37.74 -18.69
C HIS A 756 -20.50 -38.85 -19.12
N ALA A 757 -20.42 -39.29 -20.38
CA ALA A 757 -21.22 -40.39 -20.87
C ALA A 757 -20.85 -41.71 -20.17
N LEU A 758 -19.56 -42.01 -20.03
CA LEU A 758 -19.08 -43.20 -19.33
C LEU A 758 -19.46 -43.20 -17.84
N HIS A 759 -19.38 -42.08 -17.15
CA HIS A 759 -19.87 -41.94 -15.78
C HIS A 759 -21.37 -42.24 -15.69
N SER A 760 -22.18 -41.68 -16.57
CA SER A 760 -23.64 -41.94 -16.62
C SER A 760 -23.94 -43.40 -16.91
N GLU A 761 -23.22 -44.06 -17.84
CA GLU A 761 -23.38 -45.47 -18.17
C GLU A 761 -22.96 -46.37 -16.99
N ASN A 762 -21.86 -46.05 -16.31
CA ASN A 762 -21.39 -46.78 -15.12
C ASN A 762 -22.45 -46.73 -14.00
N GLU A 763 -23.04 -45.58 -13.71
CA GLU A 763 -24.12 -45.46 -12.74
C GLU A 763 -25.36 -46.26 -13.13
N LYS A 764 -25.74 -46.30 -14.43
CA LYS A 764 -26.83 -47.11 -14.96
C LYS A 764 -26.53 -48.61 -14.82
N LEU A 765 -25.30 -49.03 -15.12
CA LEU A 765 -24.87 -50.43 -14.98
C LEU A 765 -24.85 -50.86 -13.53
N LYS A 766 -24.38 -50.04 -12.61
CA LYS A 766 -24.43 -50.29 -11.16
C LYS A 766 -25.88 -50.47 -10.67
N SER A 767 -26.79 -49.57 -11.13
CA SER A 767 -28.21 -49.62 -10.81
C SER A 767 -28.88 -50.91 -11.35
N ARG A 768 -28.50 -51.34 -12.59
CA ARG A 768 -29.02 -52.61 -13.16
C ARG A 768 -28.54 -53.84 -12.39
N LEU A 769 -27.24 -53.87 -12.04
CA LEU A 769 -26.70 -54.98 -11.22
C LEU A 769 -27.37 -55.05 -9.84
N ALA A 770 -27.58 -53.90 -9.19
CA ALA A 770 -28.29 -53.83 -7.94
C ALA A 770 -29.75 -54.34 -8.06
N ASN A 771 -30.46 -53.95 -9.15
CA ASN A 771 -31.84 -54.39 -9.39
C ASN A 771 -31.97 -55.89 -9.74
N GLN A 772 -31.01 -56.52 -10.40
CA GLN A 772 -31.00 -57.97 -10.62
C GLN A 772 -30.83 -58.74 -9.32
N SER A 773 -29.95 -58.27 -8.41
CA SER A 773 -29.77 -58.85 -7.06
C SER A 773 -31.05 -58.77 -6.21
N VAL A 774 -31.92 -57.79 -6.45
CA VAL A 774 -33.22 -57.60 -5.77
C VAL A 774 -34.27 -58.66 -6.17
N GLY A 775 -34.24 -59.14 -7.43
CA GLY A 775 -35.22 -60.12 -7.93
C GLY A 775 -35.14 -61.47 -7.25
N ASP A 776 -33.92 -61.95 -7.05
CA ASP A 776 -33.64 -63.20 -6.43
C ASP A 776 -33.70 -63.19 -4.87
N ALA A 777 -33.39 -62.00 -4.29
CA ALA A 777 -33.35 -61.85 -2.83
C ALA A 777 -34.74 -61.81 -2.16
N ALA A 778 -35.77 -61.29 -2.82
CA ALA A 778 -37.12 -61.16 -2.27
C ALA A 778 -37.74 -62.50 -1.97
N SER A 779 -37.36 -63.57 -2.72
CA SER A 779 -37.80 -64.95 -2.48
C SER A 779 -37.17 -65.62 -1.28
N SER A 780 -36.08 -65.05 -0.73
CA SER A 780 -35.37 -65.54 0.46
C SER A 780 -35.87 -64.94 1.80
N ALA A 781 -36.92 -64.13 1.77
CA ALA A 781 -37.52 -63.59 3.00
C ALA A 781 -38.07 -64.68 3.93
N LYS A 782 -37.69 -64.63 5.18
CA LYS A 782 -38.16 -65.51 6.24
C LYS A 782 -39.43 -64.95 6.90
N GLU A 783 -40.30 -65.76 7.33
CA GLU A 783 -41.53 -65.41 8.11
C GLU A 783 -41.29 -65.64 9.60
N ILE A 784 -41.49 -64.62 10.42
CA ILE A 784 -41.38 -64.66 11.87
C ILE A 784 -42.63 -63.98 12.46
N ALA A 785 -43.44 -64.79 13.22
CA ALA A 785 -44.67 -64.33 13.90
C ALA A 785 -45.65 -63.63 12.94
N GLY A 786 -45.76 -64.11 11.68
CA GLY A 786 -46.63 -63.48 10.66
C GLY A 786 -46.07 -62.25 9.92
N MET A 787 -44.86 -61.91 10.18
CA MET A 787 -44.17 -60.80 9.49
C MET A 787 -42.95 -61.30 8.70
N LYS A 788 -42.73 -60.77 7.49
CA LYS A 788 -41.58 -61.18 6.69
C LYS A 788 -40.36 -60.36 7.07
N ILE A 789 -39.20 -60.97 7.21
CA ILE A 789 -37.90 -60.35 7.35
C ILE A 789 -37.02 -60.73 6.17
N LEU A 790 -36.45 -59.75 5.54
CA LEU A 790 -35.41 -59.88 4.52
C LEU A 790 -34.13 -59.28 5.02
N ALA A 791 -33.15 -60.11 5.33
CA ALA A 791 -31.82 -59.64 5.73
C ALA A 791 -30.78 -60.06 4.69
N LEU A 792 -30.09 -59.15 4.06
CA LEU A 792 -29.14 -59.46 2.98
C LEU A 792 -27.94 -58.48 2.91
N GLN A 793 -26.87 -59.00 2.29
CA GLN A 793 -25.72 -58.23 1.97
C GLN A 793 -25.69 -57.91 0.47
N VAL A 794 -25.40 -56.69 0.10
CA VAL A 794 -25.11 -56.24 -1.26
C VAL A 794 -23.70 -55.67 -1.33
N ALA A 795 -23.07 -55.70 -2.50
CA ALA A 795 -21.72 -55.20 -2.68
C ALA A 795 -21.76 -53.78 -3.31
N ASP A 796 -20.83 -52.91 -2.87
CA ASP A 796 -20.53 -51.63 -3.50
C ASP A 796 -21.74 -50.69 -3.73
N VAL A 797 -22.66 -50.62 -2.78
CA VAL A 797 -23.83 -49.74 -2.81
C VAL A 797 -23.68 -48.67 -1.71
N ASP A 798 -23.76 -47.41 -2.09
CA ASP A 798 -23.74 -46.29 -1.16
C ASP A 798 -25.06 -46.17 -0.35
N MET A 799 -25.07 -45.27 0.65
CA MET A 799 -26.23 -45.12 1.54
C MET A 799 -27.53 -44.70 0.79
N ASN A 800 -27.42 -43.94 -0.30
CA ASN A 800 -28.58 -43.54 -1.11
C ASN A 800 -29.09 -44.71 -1.96
N GLY A 801 -28.16 -45.50 -2.51
CA GLY A 801 -28.50 -46.74 -3.20
C GLY A 801 -29.19 -47.74 -2.26
N LEU A 802 -28.73 -47.87 -1.02
CA LEU A 802 -29.36 -48.72 0.00
C LEU A 802 -30.79 -48.30 0.33
N ARG A 803 -31.07 -46.97 0.39
CA ARG A 803 -32.43 -46.47 0.60
C ARG A 803 -33.36 -46.90 -0.52
N ASN A 804 -32.94 -46.68 -1.78
CA ASN A 804 -33.71 -47.05 -2.95
C ASN A 804 -33.96 -48.55 -3.02
N LEU A 805 -32.95 -49.37 -2.72
CA LEU A 805 -33.06 -50.81 -2.64
C LEU A 805 -34.00 -51.26 -1.54
N GLY A 806 -33.91 -50.65 -0.37
CA GLY A 806 -34.77 -50.97 0.78
C GLY A 806 -36.23 -50.66 0.49
N ASP A 807 -36.54 -49.54 -0.14
CA ASP A 807 -37.91 -49.19 -0.53
C ASP A 807 -38.47 -50.15 -1.59
N GLN A 808 -37.69 -50.53 -2.58
CA GLN A 808 -38.10 -51.52 -3.61
C GLN A 808 -38.31 -52.90 -3.02
N MET A 809 -37.43 -53.35 -2.10
CA MET A 809 -37.56 -54.63 -1.44
C MET A 809 -38.75 -54.67 -0.48
N LYS A 810 -39.00 -53.60 0.24
CA LYS A 810 -40.18 -53.45 1.10
C LYS A 810 -41.49 -53.61 0.36
N GLU A 811 -41.61 -52.99 -0.87
CA GLU A 811 -42.81 -53.23 -1.71
C GLU A 811 -43.00 -54.67 -2.17
N LYS A 812 -41.87 -55.39 -2.43
CA LYS A 812 -41.91 -56.76 -2.93
C LYS A 812 -42.18 -57.82 -1.86
N ILE A 813 -41.68 -57.62 -0.63
CA ILE A 813 -41.89 -58.62 0.43
C ILE A 813 -43.28 -58.53 1.04
N GLY A 814 -44.06 -57.47 0.85
CA GLY A 814 -45.31 -57.21 1.55
C GLY A 814 -45.07 -56.78 3.02
N ASP A 815 -45.92 -57.22 3.94
CA ASP A 815 -45.84 -56.82 5.34
C ASP A 815 -44.57 -57.40 6.02
N GLY A 816 -43.64 -56.51 6.43
CA GLY A 816 -42.39 -56.95 7.02
C GLY A 816 -41.30 -55.86 7.15
N VAL A 817 -40.05 -56.28 7.37
CA VAL A 817 -38.89 -55.50 7.53
C VAL A 817 -37.75 -55.94 6.60
N VAL A 818 -37.05 -55.01 6.04
CA VAL A 818 -35.87 -55.22 5.19
C VAL A 818 -34.64 -54.67 5.88
N VAL A 819 -33.57 -55.46 6.02
CA VAL A 819 -32.28 -55.07 6.55
C VAL A 819 -31.21 -55.30 5.45
N ILE A 820 -30.54 -54.28 5.04
CA ILE A 820 -29.53 -54.39 4.00
C ILE A 820 -28.19 -53.91 4.56
N ALA A 821 -27.14 -54.71 4.31
CA ALA A 821 -25.75 -54.34 4.57
C ALA A 821 -25.01 -54.15 3.23
N SER A 822 -24.20 -53.12 3.09
CA SER A 822 -23.25 -52.95 1.99
C SER A 822 -21.84 -52.72 2.50
N VAL A 823 -20.89 -53.30 1.79
CA VAL A 823 -19.46 -53.07 2.06
C VAL A 823 -18.91 -52.31 0.84
N MET A 824 -18.37 -51.13 1.08
CA MET A 824 -17.78 -50.26 0.05
C MET A 824 -16.49 -49.64 0.63
N ASP A 825 -15.38 -49.76 -0.05
CA ASP A 825 -14.07 -49.23 0.38
C ASP A 825 -13.68 -49.59 1.82
N GLY A 826 -13.98 -50.83 2.23
CA GLY A 826 -13.66 -51.31 3.57
C GLY A 826 -14.57 -50.78 4.69
N LYS A 827 -15.62 -50.03 4.37
CA LYS A 827 -16.63 -49.55 5.31
C LYS A 827 -17.95 -50.25 5.11
N VAL A 828 -18.68 -50.41 6.20
CA VAL A 828 -20.01 -51.02 6.19
C VAL A 828 -21.08 -49.94 6.27
N ASN A 829 -22.07 -50.01 5.38
CA ASN A 829 -23.31 -49.26 5.46
C ASN A 829 -24.43 -50.21 5.82
N LEU A 830 -25.22 -49.96 6.86
CA LEU A 830 -26.40 -50.68 7.28
C LEU A 830 -27.64 -49.82 7.10
N MET A 831 -28.72 -50.41 6.60
CA MET A 831 -30.02 -49.79 6.49
C MET A 831 -31.13 -50.79 6.88
N ALA A 832 -32.09 -50.34 7.68
CA ALA A 832 -33.32 -51.08 7.98
C ALA A 832 -34.55 -50.25 7.60
N THR A 833 -35.49 -50.86 6.94
CA THR A 833 -36.81 -50.26 6.64
C THR A 833 -37.94 -51.22 6.95
N ALA A 834 -39.01 -50.71 7.55
CA ALA A 834 -40.18 -51.51 7.96
C ALA A 834 -41.46 -50.92 7.33
N THR A 835 -42.39 -51.79 6.99
CA THR A 835 -43.74 -51.41 6.53
C THR A 835 -44.56 -50.84 7.68
N ASP A 836 -45.62 -50.11 7.38
CA ASP A 836 -46.52 -49.56 8.39
C ASP A 836 -47.24 -50.68 9.21
N ALA A 837 -47.49 -51.84 8.60
CA ALA A 837 -48.06 -53.02 9.29
C ALA A 837 -47.00 -53.52 10.25
N ALA A 838 -45.73 -53.64 9.85
CA ALA A 838 -44.69 -54.17 10.75
C ALA A 838 -44.43 -53.21 11.93
N VAL A 839 -44.47 -51.88 11.70
CA VAL A 839 -44.36 -50.88 12.76
C VAL A 839 -45.54 -50.98 13.75
N LYS A 840 -46.76 -51.17 13.27
CA LYS A 840 -47.94 -51.40 14.14
C LYS A 840 -47.85 -52.65 14.91
N ALA A 841 -47.22 -53.72 14.39
CA ALA A 841 -47.00 -55.00 15.07
C ALA A 841 -45.89 -54.94 16.12
N GLY A 842 -45.17 -53.79 16.30
CA GLY A 842 -44.15 -53.62 17.33
C GLY A 842 -42.72 -53.48 16.81
N ILE A 843 -42.47 -53.59 15.47
CA ILE A 843 -41.16 -53.49 14.89
C ILE A 843 -40.73 -52.04 14.89
N HIS A 844 -39.50 -51.78 15.35
CA HIS A 844 -38.88 -50.49 15.37
C HIS A 844 -37.48 -50.53 14.71
N ALA A 845 -37.36 -50.04 13.44
CA ALA A 845 -36.14 -50.10 12.67
C ALA A 845 -34.95 -49.39 13.39
N GLY A 846 -35.22 -48.29 14.12
CA GLY A 846 -34.18 -47.59 14.90
C GLY A 846 -33.57 -48.45 16.02
N ASN A 847 -34.38 -49.25 16.71
CA ASN A 847 -33.89 -50.15 17.75
C ASN A 847 -33.16 -51.35 17.14
N LEU A 848 -33.65 -51.84 16.01
CA LEU A 848 -33.00 -52.92 15.25
C LEU A 848 -31.58 -52.47 14.79
N ILE A 849 -31.44 -51.30 14.20
CA ILE A 849 -30.11 -50.76 13.81
C ILE A 849 -29.19 -50.54 15.03
N LYS A 850 -29.71 -50.07 16.15
CA LYS A 850 -28.92 -49.93 17.38
C LYS A 850 -28.39 -51.28 17.91
N ALA A 851 -29.14 -52.34 17.74
CA ALA A 851 -28.74 -53.70 18.18
C ALA A 851 -27.65 -54.31 17.29
N ILE A 852 -27.65 -54.01 15.96
CA ILE A 852 -26.73 -54.63 14.98
C ILE A 852 -25.53 -53.75 14.63
N ALA A 853 -25.59 -52.44 14.77
CA ALA A 853 -24.49 -51.54 14.42
C ALA A 853 -23.18 -51.77 15.20
N PRO A 854 -23.19 -52.12 16.51
CA PRO A 854 -21.97 -52.47 17.25
C PRO A 854 -21.19 -53.66 16.66
N LEU A 855 -21.87 -54.64 16.05
CA LEU A 855 -21.25 -55.82 15.47
C LEU A 855 -20.39 -55.48 14.23
N VAL A 856 -20.73 -54.45 13.53
CA VAL A 856 -19.93 -53.93 12.41
C VAL A 856 -18.98 -52.82 12.84
N GLY A 857 -18.76 -52.63 14.14
CA GLY A 857 -17.85 -51.58 14.66
C GLY A 857 -18.34 -50.16 14.37
N GLY A 858 -19.63 -49.94 14.47
CA GLY A 858 -20.29 -48.70 14.13
C GLY A 858 -21.40 -48.27 15.09
N GLY A 859 -22.09 -47.19 14.74
CA GLY A 859 -23.24 -46.68 15.46
C GLY A 859 -24.25 -46.08 14.50
N GLY A 860 -25.51 -46.08 14.91
CA GLY A 860 -26.56 -45.51 14.10
C GLY A 860 -27.91 -45.51 14.82
N GLY A 861 -28.99 -45.23 14.10
CA GLY A 861 -30.35 -45.18 14.61
C GLY A 861 -31.28 -44.56 13.59
N GLY A 862 -32.50 -44.30 13.98
CA GLY A 862 -33.50 -43.70 13.08
C GLY A 862 -34.91 -43.80 13.67
N ARG A 863 -35.89 -43.64 12.80
CA ARG A 863 -37.32 -43.70 13.10
C ARG A 863 -37.82 -45.12 13.10
N PRO A 864 -39.04 -45.40 13.60
CA PRO A 864 -39.63 -46.75 13.58
C PRO A 864 -39.68 -47.38 12.19
N ASN A 865 -39.91 -46.60 11.17
CA ASN A 865 -40.07 -47.10 9.81
C ASN A 865 -38.76 -47.12 8.96
N MET A 866 -37.69 -46.39 9.39
CA MET A 866 -36.39 -46.36 8.70
C MET A 866 -35.26 -45.98 9.63
N ALA A 867 -34.12 -46.69 9.54
CA ALA A 867 -32.93 -46.41 10.29
C ALA A 867 -31.66 -46.81 9.53
N GLN A 868 -30.52 -46.17 9.90
CA GLN A 868 -29.23 -46.32 9.21
C GLN A 868 -28.07 -46.34 10.21
N ALA A 869 -26.99 -47.00 9.83
CA ALA A 869 -25.73 -47.01 10.57
C ALA A 869 -24.55 -47.11 9.59
N GLY A 870 -23.38 -46.57 10.02
CA GLY A 870 -22.10 -46.84 9.38
C GLY A 870 -21.21 -47.66 10.30
N GLY A 871 -20.35 -48.52 9.75
CA GLY A 871 -19.39 -49.34 10.51
C GLY A 871 -18.02 -49.45 9.84
N LYS A 872 -17.01 -49.93 10.62
CA LYS A 872 -15.62 -50.09 10.15
C LYS A 872 -15.16 -51.53 10.11
N ASN A 873 -16.03 -52.47 10.47
CA ASN A 873 -15.72 -53.89 10.52
C ASN A 873 -16.56 -54.69 9.52
N PRO A 874 -16.10 -54.95 8.29
CA PRO A 874 -16.82 -55.77 7.29
C PRO A 874 -17.02 -57.21 7.70
N ALA A 875 -16.13 -57.81 8.52
CA ALA A 875 -16.23 -59.18 8.96
C ALA A 875 -17.46 -59.43 9.87
N GLY A 876 -18.00 -58.41 10.53
CA GLY A 876 -19.17 -58.49 11.38
C GLY A 876 -20.51 -58.41 10.65
N VAL A 877 -20.55 -58.27 9.32
CA VAL A 877 -21.79 -58.14 8.55
C VAL A 877 -22.70 -59.31 8.65
N ALA A 878 -22.15 -60.57 8.56
CA ALA A 878 -22.93 -61.82 8.68
C ALA A 878 -23.57 -61.92 10.05
N ASP A 879 -22.89 -61.65 11.12
CA ASP A 879 -23.37 -61.63 12.49
C ASP A 879 -24.43 -60.58 12.73
N ALA A 880 -24.23 -59.34 12.13
CA ALA A 880 -25.20 -58.25 12.19
C ALA A 880 -26.52 -58.60 11.50
N LEU A 881 -26.50 -59.28 10.32
CA LEU A 881 -27.71 -59.70 9.61
C LEU A 881 -28.45 -60.83 10.35
N LYS A 882 -27.71 -61.80 10.95
CA LYS A 882 -28.32 -62.84 11.80
C LYS A 882 -28.93 -62.21 13.05
N LYS A 883 -28.24 -61.32 13.73
CA LYS A 883 -28.77 -60.61 14.91
C LYS A 883 -30.00 -59.80 14.58
N ALA A 884 -30.09 -59.27 13.36
CA ALA A 884 -31.27 -58.52 12.90
C ALA A 884 -32.51 -59.42 12.90
N GLU A 885 -32.38 -60.65 12.45
CA GLU A 885 -33.49 -61.68 12.50
C GLU A 885 -33.92 -61.96 13.93
N GLU A 886 -32.95 -62.16 14.83
CA GLU A 886 -33.21 -62.39 16.26
C GLU A 886 -33.92 -61.23 16.95
N THR A 887 -33.44 -60.03 16.65
CA THR A 887 -34.00 -58.78 17.22
C THR A 887 -35.41 -58.50 16.72
N VAL A 888 -35.75 -58.87 15.49
CA VAL A 888 -37.12 -58.77 14.97
C VAL A 888 -38.00 -59.77 15.70
N ALA A 889 -37.55 -61.01 15.97
CA ALA A 889 -38.28 -62.00 16.76
C ALA A 889 -38.55 -61.48 18.20
N GLU A 890 -37.51 -60.85 18.83
CA GLU A 890 -37.63 -60.23 20.17
C GLU A 890 -38.63 -59.06 20.21
N GLN A 891 -38.77 -58.30 19.14
CA GLN A 891 -39.69 -57.14 19.05
C GLN A 891 -41.15 -57.59 18.77
N LEU A 892 -41.39 -58.80 18.22
CA LEU A 892 -42.69 -59.32 17.93
C LEU A 892 -43.18 -60.26 19.01
N ALA A 893 -42.32 -60.70 19.94
CA ALA A 893 -42.67 -61.53 21.09
C ALA A 893 -43.29 -60.66 22.21
#